data_60ec5abfb27611392526f5127295eed4
#
_entry.id   60ec5abfb27611392526f5127295eed4
#
_cell.length_a   1.000
_cell.length_b   1.000
_cell.length_c   1.000
_cell.angle_alpha   90.00
_cell.angle_beta   90.00
_cell.angle_gamma   90.00
#
_symmetry.space_group_name_H-M   'P 1'
#
loop_
_entity.id
_entity.type
_entity.pdbx_description
1 polymer ?
#
loop_
_entity_poly.entity_id
_entity_poly.type
_entity_poly.pdbx_seq_one_letter_code
_entity_poly.pdbx_strand_id
1 'polypeptide(L)'
;MKKIPFELHTDTIYKPSDIAKVLELAVNDKNLLGNNKGSKGYNIPCAFDIETTSFYRDENKNAYSYAQYQELNKGRKTKLKLEKVSIMYVWQFGINGYCIVGRTWNEFLQMCDVIAKTLELSQNKKLIVFIHNLSYEFQYIRTLFDWEKVFSIDLRKPIYATTKTGIEFRCSYLLSGYSLAKLGEQLHTYHIEKMVGDLDYQLMRNSKTPLSAKEIKYCVNDVFVVMAYIQELIEEYKGLRNLPITKTGFVRKYCRNHCLRKKDETGKTIVNWDYTNMIHSLTISGLEEFNMLQRAFAGGFTHANGMYTDETLSDVTSYDFTSSYPTVMVAEQFPMSSGVRVEVKSTKQFEFLTSKYCCIFDIEFNDIFASQTQDNPISSSKCFVKEHVAENNGRVVCAKRLVMTITDVDFNIIKNFYTWKSMRVGRMYCYKRGYLPTEFVQAILHLYEKKTKLKGVKGKEVEYLNSKEMLNSCYGMCVTNPLRDEFTYNGKWDTQNLSDKEKIEMLGKYNTSRNRFLFYPWGVFVTAYARRNLFSGIYTVGDDYVYSDTDSIKLLNADKYKDYFKQYNERITYKLRCACKHHGLSFELCQPVTVKGITKPLGVWDFDGFYKHFKTLGAKRYMVEEDDALTVGGKSYDYSLTVSGVNKKNAIPFLLEKYGKIRIFAAFTNYLSIPETATGKKIHTYIDYEVSGEMSDYLGNKAHYDEKTGVHLEPTGYTLSLSVMYINYLRGIKFKD
;
A
#
# COMPACT_ATOMS: atom_id res chain seq x y z
N MET A 1 -25.66 -27.58 -23.64
CA MET A 1 -24.21 -27.48 -23.91
C MET A 1 -23.44 -27.63 -22.59
N LYS A 2 -22.29 -28.36 -22.57
CA LYS A 2 -21.40 -28.38 -21.41
C LYS A 2 -20.73 -27.00 -21.27
N LYS A 3 -20.35 -26.59 -20.04
CA LYS A 3 -19.55 -25.38 -19.80
C LYS A 3 -18.25 -25.51 -20.60
N ILE A 4 -17.80 -24.45 -21.29
CA ILE A 4 -16.50 -24.45 -21.98
C ILE A 4 -15.42 -24.54 -20.90
N PRO A 5 -14.55 -25.58 -20.89
CA PRO A 5 -13.43 -25.65 -19.96
C PRO A 5 -12.44 -24.53 -20.26
N PHE A 6 -11.76 -24.05 -19.25
CA PHE A 6 -10.65 -23.10 -19.41
C PHE A 6 -9.38 -23.83 -19.81
N GLU A 7 -8.74 -23.37 -20.87
CA GLU A 7 -7.42 -23.83 -21.33
C GLU A 7 -6.66 -22.65 -21.92
N LEU A 8 -5.34 -22.59 -21.69
CA LEU A 8 -4.48 -21.55 -22.23
C LEU A 8 -3.99 -21.94 -23.63
N HIS A 9 -4.43 -21.22 -24.66
CA HIS A 9 -4.08 -21.44 -26.07
C HIS A 9 -2.88 -20.56 -26.47
N THR A 10 -1.73 -20.77 -25.87
CA THR A 10 -0.52 -19.91 -26.00
C THR A 10 0.10 -19.91 -27.38
N ASP A 11 -0.16 -20.93 -28.19
CA ASP A 11 0.41 -21.09 -29.53
C ASP A 11 -0.48 -20.50 -30.64
N THR A 12 -1.67 -20.00 -30.29
CA THR A 12 -2.64 -19.47 -31.26
C THR A 12 -2.97 -18.01 -30.92
N ILE A 13 -2.55 -17.12 -31.80
CA ILE A 13 -2.81 -15.68 -31.70
C ILE A 13 -3.78 -15.27 -32.80
N TYR A 14 -4.88 -14.64 -32.40
CA TYR A 14 -5.92 -14.18 -33.31
C TYR A 14 -5.76 -12.70 -33.67
N LYS A 15 -6.34 -12.30 -34.80
CA LYS A 15 -6.45 -10.89 -35.20
C LYS A 15 -7.78 -10.30 -34.71
N PRO A 16 -7.92 -8.97 -34.66
CA PRO A 16 -9.17 -8.32 -34.27
C PRO A 16 -10.37 -8.71 -35.11
N SER A 17 -10.14 -8.98 -36.40
CA SER A 17 -11.18 -9.47 -37.34
C SER A 17 -11.74 -10.85 -36.98
N ASP A 18 -11.01 -11.66 -36.21
CA ASP A 18 -11.41 -13.02 -35.85
C ASP A 18 -12.30 -13.04 -34.59
N ILE A 19 -12.67 -11.87 -34.03
CA ILE A 19 -13.38 -11.78 -32.73
C ILE A 19 -14.67 -12.61 -32.71
N ALA A 20 -15.47 -12.62 -33.77
CA ALA A 20 -16.72 -13.41 -33.82
C ALA A 20 -16.41 -14.90 -33.60
N LYS A 21 -15.42 -15.44 -34.30
CA LYS A 21 -14.96 -16.83 -34.14
C LYS A 21 -14.43 -17.10 -32.74
N VAL A 22 -13.64 -16.17 -32.18
CA VAL A 22 -13.10 -16.32 -30.82
C VAL A 22 -14.22 -16.35 -29.78
N LEU A 23 -15.27 -15.53 -29.93
CA LEU A 23 -16.43 -15.54 -29.04
C LEU A 23 -17.18 -16.88 -29.06
N GLU A 24 -17.36 -17.48 -30.26
CA GLU A 24 -17.96 -18.82 -30.39
C GLU A 24 -17.15 -19.90 -29.66
N LEU A 25 -15.83 -19.81 -29.67
CA LEU A 25 -14.92 -20.74 -28.99
C LEU A 25 -14.86 -20.49 -27.48
N ALA A 26 -14.84 -19.23 -27.06
CA ALA A 26 -14.52 -18.81 -25.68
C ALA A 26 -15.75 -18.70 -24.78
N VAL A 27 -16.95 -18.46 -25.30
CA VAL A 27 -18.13 -18.05 -24.52
C VAL A 27 -19.35 -18.87 -24.85
N ASN A 28 -20.15 -19.24 -23.87
CA ASN A 28 -21.51 -19.77 -24.05
C ASN A 28 -22.42 -19.29 -22.89
N ASP A 29 -23.73 -19.56 -23.01
CA ASP A 29 -24.75 -19.14 -22.03
C ASP A 29 -24.51 -19.69 -20.62
N LYS A 30 -23.83 -20.83 -20.46
CA LYS A 30 -23.50 -21.40 -19.16
C LYS A 30 -22.38 -20.66 -18.43
N ASN A 31 -21.66 -19.80 -19.15
CA ASN A 31 -20.69 -18.87 -18.54
C ASN A 31 -21.39 -17.64 -17.95
N LEU A 32 -22.67 -17.41 -18.28
CA LEU A 32 -23.43 -16.27 -17.77
C LEU A 32 -24.06 -16.61 -16.42
N LEU A 33 -23.66 -15.87 -15.37
CA LEU A 33 -24.19 -16.02 -14.00
C LEU A 33 -25.02 -14.81 -13.61
N GLY A 34 -26.23 -15.06 -13.08
CA GLY A 34 -27.13 -14.04 -12.53
C GLY A 34 -26.95 -13.80 -11.02
N ASN A 35 -27.37 -12.68 -10.47
CA ASN A 35 -27.50 -12.42 -9.03
C ASN A 35 -28.96 -12.19 -8.63
N ASN A 36 -29.22 -12.21 -7.31
CA ASN A 36 -30.55 -12.00 -6.75
C ASN A 36 -31.14 -10.59 -7.01
N LYS A 37 -30.37 -9.69 -7.64
CA LYS A 37 -30.77 -8.32 -7.99
C LYS A 37 -30.99 -8.13 -9.48
N GLY A 38 -31.08 -9.22 -10.26
CA GLY A 38 -31.31 -9.19 -11.71
C GLY A 38 -30.08 -8.86 -12.57
N SER A 39 -28.92 -8.54 -11.98
CA SER A 39 -27.68 -8.29 -12.73
C SER A 39 -27.02 -9.62 -13.14
N LYS A 40 -26.53 -9.69 -14.39
CA LYS A 40 -25.80 -10.84 -14.95
C LYS A 40 -24.36 -10.46 -15.25
N GLY A 41 -23.48 -11.44 -15.37
CA GLY A 41 -22.09 -11.24 -15.77
C GLY A 41 -21.46 -12.54 -16.24
N TYR A 42 -20.57 -12.43 -17.21
CA TYR A 42 -19.83 -13.57 -17.71
C TYR A 42 -18.76 -14.02 -16.69
N ASN A 43 -18.78 -15.29 -16.34
CA ASN A 43 -17.88 -15.91 -15.36
C ASN A 43 -16.70 -16.57 -16.09
N ILE A 44 -15.94 -15.79 -16.82
CA ILE A 44 -14.76 -16.20 -17.58
C ILE A 44 -13.62 -15.21 -17.33
N PRO A 45 -12.36 -15.64 -17.33
CA PRO A 45 -11.23 -14.74 -17.22
C PRO A 45 -11.04 -13.96 -18.53
N CYS A 46 -11.00 -12.62 -18.43
CA CYS A 46 -10.63 -11.74 -19.52
C CYS A 46 -9.55 -10.79 -19.05
N ALA A 47 -8.59 -10.48 -19.91
CA ALA A 47 -7.52 -9.56 -19.62
C ALA A 47 -7.20 -8.65 -20.79
N PHE A 48 -6.61 -7.49 -20.52
CA PHE A 48 -6.19 -6.53 -21.53
C PHE A 48 -4.86 -5.90 -21.08
N ASP A 49 -3.98 -5.68 -22.06
CA ASP A 49 -2.70 -5.04 -21.87
C ASP A 49 -2.27 -4.27 -23.12
N ILE A 50 -1.34 -3.31 -22.97
CA ILE A 50 -0.79 -2.52 -24.08
C ILE A 50 0.71 -2.37 -23.96
N GLU A 51 1.38 -2.25 -25.13
CA GLU A 51 2.75 -1.79 -25.20
C GLU A 51 2.83 -0.39 -25.78
N THR A 52 3.67 0.45 -25.21
CA THR A 52 3.74 1.87 -25.53
C THR A 52 5.14 2.32 -25.91
N THR A 53 5.21 3.36 -26.73
CA THR A 53 6.43 4.07 -27.07
C THR A 53 6.33 5.51 -26.57
N SER A 54 7.39 5.98 -25.89
CA SER A 54 7.52 7.37 -25.44
C SER A 54 8.62 8.08 -26.22
N PHE A 55 8.34 9.31 -26.68
CA PHE A 55 9.28 10.13 -27.43
C PHE A 55 9.09 11.62 -27.14
N TYR A 56 10.03 12.43 -27.63
CA TYR A 56 9.98 13.88 -27.57
C TYR A 56 9.69 14.43 -28.96
N ARG A 57 8.94 15.53 -29.04
CA ARG A 57 8.56 16.17 -30.29
C ARG A 57 8.93 17.66 -30.27
N ASP A 58 9.55 18.16 -31.32
CA ASP A 58 9.82 19.57 -31.51
C ASP A 58 8.63 20.31 -32.16
N GLU A 59 8.76 21.62 -32.33
CA GLU A 59 7.75 22.49 -32.96
C GLU A 59 7.46 22.11 -34.43
N ASN A 60 8.44 21.48 -35.10
CA ASN A 60 8.31 20.97 -36.46
C ASN A 60 7.73 19.55 -36.50
N LYS A 61 7.30 19.01 -35.36
CA LYS A 61 6.76 17.67 -35.19
C LYS A 61 7.78 16.53 -35.43
N ASN A 62 9.08 16.81 -35.44
CA ASN A 62 10.09 15.75 -35.49
C ASN A 62 10.11 15.00 -34.15
N ALA A 63 10.14 13.67 -34.21
CA ALA A 63 10.14 12.78 -33.07
C ALA A 63 11.58 12.36 -32.70
N TYR A 64 11.90 12.42 -31.41
CA TYR A 64 13.21 12.05 -30.87
C TYR A 64 13.06 11.02 -29.75
N SER A 65 13.84 9.95 -29.80
CA SER A 65 13.93 9.00 -28.70
C SER A 65 14.56 9.65 -27.47
N TYR A 66 14.46 8.97 -26.30
CA TYR A 66 15.12 9.46 -25.08
C TYR A 66 16.64 9.64 -25.27
N ALA A 67 17.31 8.70 -25.94
CA ALA A 67 18.74 8.79 -26.22
C ALA A 67 19.08 10.00 -27.12
N GLN A 68 18.33 10.23 -28.19
CA GLN A 68 18.49 11.41 -29.05
C GLN A 68 18.24 12.72 -28.31
N TYR A 69 17.20 12.75 -27.44
CA TYR A 69 16.93 13.91 -26.59
C TYR A 69 18.08 14.21 -25.61
N GLN A 70 18.68 13.18 -25.05
CA GLN A 70 19.87 13.35 -24.18
C GLN A 70 21.07 13.91 -24.96
N GLU A 71 21.32 13.41 -26.14
CA GLU A 71 22.43 13.93 -26.98
C GLU A 71 22.19 15.39 -27.41
N LEU A 72 20.94 15.76 -27.77
CA LEU A 72 20.60 17.14 -28.08
C LEU A 72 20.79 18.09 -26.89
N ASN A 73 20.71 17.57 -25.67
CA ASN A 73 20.89 18.38 -24.45
C ASN A 73 22.32 18.34 -23.89
N LYS A 74 23.22 17.58 -24.50
CA LYS A 74 24.61 17.44 -24.06
C LYS A 74 25.32 18.80 -24.07
N GLY A 75 25.92 19.16 -22.95
CA GLY A 75 26.60 20.46 -22.80
C GLY A 75 25.71 21.67 -22.65
N ARG A 76 24.38 21.55 -22.71
CA ARG A 76 23.46 22.67 -22.51
C ARG A 76 23.24 22.95 -21.02
N LYS A 77 23.29 24.21 -20.61
CA LYS A 77 22.94 24.64 -19.23
C LYS A 77 21.45 24.50 -18.94
N THR A 78 20.59 24.66 -19.96
CA THR A 78 19.14 24.51 -19.85
C THR A 78 18.66 23.52 -20.90
N LYS A 79 17.91 22.49 -20.46
CA LYS A 79 17.35 21.48 -21.36
C LYS A 79 16.37 22.08 -22.34
N LEU A 80 16.36 21.58 -23.58
CA LEU A 80 15.36 21.92 -24.58
C LEU A 80 13.96 21.54 -24.07
N LYS A 81 13.02 22.45 -24.21
CA LYS A 81 11.60 22.20 -23.95
C LYS A 81 10.99 21.56 -25.18
N LEU A 82 10.98 20.23 -25.23
CA LEU A 82 10.28 19.46 -26.25
C LEU A 82 8.95 18.92 -25.67
N GLU A 83 7.97 18.76 -26.53
CA GLU A 83 6.71 18.13 -26.17
C GLU A 83 6.94 16.65 -25.88
N LYS A 84 6.34 16.14 -24.81
CA LYS A 84 6.45 14.73 -24.42
C LYS A 84 5.23 13.99 -24.93
N VAL A 85 5.45 12.92 -25.69
CA VAL A 85 4.41 12.12 -26.31
C VAL A 85 4.60 10.66 -25.93
N SER A 86 3.49 9.96 -25.72
CA SER A 86 3.48 8.51 -25.51
C SER A 86 2.25 7.90 -26.18
N ILE A 87 2.48 6.91 -27.02
CA ILE A 87 1.46 6.25 -27.83
C ILE A 87 1.51 4.73 -27.63
N MET A 88 0.35 4.08 -27.78
CA MET A 88 0.26 2.63 -27.89
C MET A 88 0.65 2.20 -29.32
N TYR A 89 1.41 1.11 -29.44
CA TYR A 89 1.77 0.53 -30.76
C TYR A 89 1.34 -0.93 -30.93
N VAL A 90 0.97 -1.60 -29.85
CA VAL A 90 0.35 -2.94 -29.85
C VAL A 90 -0.52 -3.10 -28.61
N TRP A 91 -1.66 -3.75 -28.75
CA TRP A 91 -2.52 -4.14 -27.66
C TRP A 91 -2.87 -5.63 -27.73
N GLN A 92 -3.13 -6.23 -26.57
CA GLN A 92 -3.49 -7.62 -26.39
C GLN A 92 -4.79 -7.73 -25.61
N PHE A 93 -5.72 -8.55 -26.11
CA PHE A 93 -6.98 -8.84 -25.46
C PHE A 93 -7.16 -10.34 -25.29
N GLY A 94 -7.23 -10.77 -24.03
CA GLY A 94 -7.43 -12.17 -23.65
C GLY A 94 -8.87 -12.45 -23.25
N ILE A 95 -9.42 -13.56 -23.70
CA ILE A 95 -10.75 -14.03 -23.31
C ILE A 95 -10.77 -15.55 -23.20
N ASN A 96 -11.03 -16.05 -22.00
CA ASN A 96 -11.18 -17.48 -21.66
C ASN A 96 -10.06 -18.37 -22.25
N GLY A 97 -8.81 -17.91 -22.17
CA GLY A 97 -7.63 -18.64 -22.63
C GLY A 97 -7.19 -18.35 -24.08
N TYR A 98 -7.98 -17.62 -24.87
CA TYR A 98 -7.61 -17.15 -26.20
C TYR A 98 -7.06 -15.74 -26.17
N CYS A 99 -6.16 -15.38 -27.08
CA CYS A 99 -5.57 -14.05 -27.18
C CYS A 99 -5.73 -13.45 -28.59
N ILE A 100 -6.09 -12.17 -28.64
CA ILE A 100 -6.20 -11.35 -29.83
C ILE A 100 -5.18 -10.22 -29.72
N VAL A 101 -4.45 -9.94 -30.81
CA VAL A 101 -3.46 -8.87 -30.89
C VAL A 101 -3.84 -7.90 -32.00
N GLY A 102 -3.86 -6.61 -31.68
CA GLY A 102 -4.10 -5.54 -32.65
C GLY A 102 -3.09 -4.41 -32.52
N ARG A 103 -3.11 -3.48 -33.45
CA ARG A 103 -2.08 -2.45 -33.63
C ARG A 103 -2.65 -1.03 -33.54
N THR A 104 -3.95 -0.84 -33.64
CA THR A 104 -4.61 0.47 -33.64
C THR A 104 -5.79 0.51 -32.70
N TRP A 105 -6.11 1.70 -32.21
CA TRP A 105 -7.30 1.90 -31.36
C TRP A 105 -8.60 1.67 -32.11
N ASN A 106 -8.61 1.92 -33.42
CA ASN A 106 -9.79 1.67 -34.24
C ASN A 106 -10.14 0.18 -34.29
N GLU A 107 -9.15 -0.70 -34.49
CA GLU A 107 -9.34 -2.16 -34.40
C GLU A 107 -9.86 -2.57 -33.03
N PHE A 108 -9.34 -1.97 -31.96
CA PHE A 108 -9.76 -2.26 -30.58
C PHE A 108 -11.22 -1.88 -30.35
N LEU A 109 -11.62 -0.66 -30.78
CA LEU A 109 -13.00 -0.19 -30.63
C LEU A 109 -13.98 -1.03 -31.44
N GLN A 110 -13.68 -1.35 -32.71
CA GLN A 110 -14.48 -2.24 -33.54
C GLN A 110 -14.64 -3.62 -32.88
N MET A 111 -13.58 -4.19 -32.32
CA MET A 111 -13.62 -5.45 -31.59
C MET A 111 -14.53 -5.34 -30.34
N CYS A 112 -14.41 -4.29 -29.56
CA CYS A 112 -15.25 -4.06 -28.40
C CYS A 112 -16.73 -3.91 -28.75
N ASP A 113 -17.03 -3.26 -29.86
CA ASP A 113 -18.40 -3.13 -30.37
C ASP A 113 -18.99 -4.48 -30.78
N VAL A 114 -18.21 -5.33 -31.45
CA VAL A 114 -18.64 -6.70 -31.79
C VAL A 114 -18.88 -7.51 -30.52
N ILE A 115 -17.98 -7.45 -29.55
CA ILE A 115 -18.16 -8.12 -28.26
C ILE A 115 -19.45 -7.66 -27.58
N ALA A 116 -19.66 -6.34 -27.48
CA ALA A 116 -20.83 -5.79 -26.81
C ALA A 116 -22.15 -6.21 -27.48
N LYS A 117 -22.21 -6.20 -28.83
CA LYS A 117 -23.37 -6.62 -29.61
C LYS A 117 -23.60 -8.12 -29.51
N THR A 118 -22.58 -8.94 -29.73
CA THR A 118 -22.73 -10.42 -29.78
C THR A 118 -23.10 -10.97 -28.40
N LEU A 119 -22.54 -10.40 -27.32
CA LEU A 119 -22.84 -10.81 -25.98
C LEU A 119 -24.02 -10.05 -25.36
N GLU A 120 -24.66 -9.14 -26.10
CA GLU A 120 -25.75 -8.28 -25.63
C GLU A 120 -25.43 -7.61 -24.28
N LEU A 121 -24.26 -6.98 -24.18
CA LEU A 121 -23.81 -6.36 -22.95
C LEU A 121 -24.65 -5.14 -22.59
N SER A 122 -24.77 -4.87 -21.32
CA SER A 122 -25.49 -3.72 -20.76
C SER A 122 -25.03 -3.45 -19.32
N GLN A 123 -25.57 -2.42 -18.67
CA GLN A 123 -25.27 -2.16 -17.27
C GLN A 123 -25.70 -3.30 -16.33
N ASN A 124 -26.66 -4.11 -16.77
CA ASN A 124 -27.13 -5.30 -16.03
C ASN A 124 -26.52 -6.62 -16.54
N LYS A 125 -25.81 -6.61 -17.66
CA LYS A 125 -25.15 -7.80 -18.25
C LYS A 125 -23.72 -7.45 -18.65
N LYS A 126 -22.76 -7.68 -17.76
CA LYS A 126 -21.39 -7.18 -17.90
C LYS A 126 -20.37 -8.25 -18.30
N LEU A 127 -19.37 -7.81 -19.06
CA LEU A 127 -18.09 -8.50 -19.24
C LEU A 127 -17.01 -7.80 -18.42
N ILE A 128 -16.35 -8.54 -17.52
CA ILE A 128 -15.28 -8.01 -16.67
C ILE A 128 -13.93 -8.34 -17.32
N VAL A 129 -13.15 -7.30 -17.59
CA VAL A 129 -11.81 -7.39 -18.20
C VAL A 129 -10.78 -6.90 -17.17
N PHE A 130 -9.76 -7.70 -16.85
CA PHE A 130 -8.73 -7.33 -15.91
C PHE A 130 -7.53 -6.72 -16.61
N ILE A 131 -7.01 -5.64 -16.04
CA ILE A 131 -5.81 -4.94 -16.48
C ILE A 131 -4.82 -4.94 -15.32
N HIS A 132 -3.57 -5.33 -15.58
CA HIS A 132 -2.55 -5.33 -14.56
C HIS A 132 -1.92 -3.94 -14.43
N ASN A 133 -2.35 -3.17 -13.40
CA ASN A 133 -2.08 -1.75 -13.20
C ASN A 133 -2.95 -0.81 -14.06
N LEU A 134 -4.27 -0.97 -13.97
CA LEU A 134 -5.27 -0.13 -14.68
C LEU A 134 -4.95 1.38 -14.63
N SER A 135 -4.23 1.86 -13.62
CA SER A 135 -3.83 3.27 -13.52
C SER A 135 -2.97 3.75 -14.69
N TYR A 136 -2.25 2.86 -15.35
CA TYR A 136 -1.42 3.16 -16.51
C TYR A 136 -2.24 3.10 -17.80
N GLU A 137 -2.85 1.97 -18.09
CA GLU A 137 -3.60 1.73 -19.32
C GLU A 137 -4.82 2.64 -19.43
N PHE A 138 -5.43 3.00 -18.29
CA PHE A 138 -6.59 3.90 -18.29
C PHE A 138 -6.26 5.28 -18.89
N GLN A 139 -5.01 5.76 -18.76
CA GLN A 139 -4.63 7.04 -19.35
C GLN A 139 -4.71 7.01 -20.88
N TYR A 140 -4.55 5.85 -21.51
CA TYR A 140 -4.65 5.65 -22.96
C TYR A 140 -6.06 5.36 -23.43
N ILE A 141 -6.88 4.68 -22.62
CA ILE A 141 -8.24 4.28 -23.02
C ILE A 141 -9.33 5.25 -22.53
N ARG A 142 -9.00 6.21 -21.67
CA ARG A 142 -9.99 7.09 -21.03
C ARG A 142 -10.85 7.89 -22.01
N THR A 143 -10.32 8.25 -23.17
CA THR A 143 -11.02 9.02 -24.22
C THR A 143 -11.65 8.13 -25.30
N LEU A 144 -11.44 6.80 -25.22
CA LEU A 144 -11.97 5.85 -26.21
C LEU A 144 -13.44 5.50 -25.97
N PHE A 145 -13.91 5.59 -24.74
CA PHE A 145 -15.22 5.11 -24.31
C PHE A 145 -16.03 6.18 -23.62
N ASP A 146 -17.34 6.09 -23.79
CA ASP A 146 -18.30 6.70 -22.89
C ASP A 146 -18.37 5.87 -21.61
N TRP A 147 -18.01 6.50 -20.50
CA TRP A 147 -18.01 5.85 -19.20
C TRP A 147 -19.34 6.01 -18.47
N GLU A 148 -19.88 4.91 -17.97
CA GLU A 148 -21.00 4.93 -17.01
C GLU A 148 -20.48 5.27 -15.61
N LYS A 149 -19.34 4.68 -15.22
CA LYS A 149 -18.73 4.92 -13.92
C LYS A 149 -17.23 4.66 -13.95
N VAL A 150 -16.47 5.62 -13.42
CA VAL A 150 -15.06 5.44 -13.09
C VAL A 150 -14.92 5.60 -11.57
N PHE A 151 -14.45 4.57 -10.89
CA PHE A 151 -14.22 4.60 -9.45
C PHE A 151 -12.73 4.58 -9.16
N SER A 152 -12.24 5.65 -8.55
CA SER A 152 -10.84 5.87 -8.29
C SER A 152 -10.58 6.15 -6.81
N ILE A 153 -9.40 5.74 -6.32
CA ILE A 153 -8.95 5.99 -4.94
C ILE A 153 -8.17 7.29 -4.80
N ASP A 154 -7.70 7.81 -5.91
CA ASP A 154 -6.90 9.02 -6.03
C ASP A 154 -6.98 9.50 -7.48
N LEU A 155 -6.55 10.71 -7.77
CA LEU A 155 -6.45 11.20 -9.14
C LEU A 155 -5.65 10.21 -10.00
N ARG A 156 -6.22 9.84 -11.16
CA ARG A 156 -5.60 8.94 -12.15
C ARG A 156 -5.31 7.50 -11.69
N LYS A 157 -5.92 7.06 -10.58
CA LYS A 157 -5.74 5.70 -10.04
C LYS A 157 -7.05 4.93 -9.95
N PRO A 158 -7.70 4.61 -11.08
CA PRO A 158 -8.96 3.88 -11.07
C PRO A 158 -8.77 2.46 -10.53
N ILE A 159 -9.74 2.04 -9.73
CA ILE A 159 -9.88 0.66 -9.27
C ILE A 159 -10.67 -0.14 -10.31
N TYR A 160 -11.73 0.47 -10.84
CA TYR A 160 -12.50 -0.05 -11.97
C TYR A 160 -13.14 1.09 -12.78
N ALA A 161 -13.41 0.79 -14.03
CA ALA A 161 -14.12 1.68 -14.95
C ALA A 161 -15.11 0.87 -15.79
N THR A 162 -16.37 1.29 -15.82
CA THR A 162 -17.45 0.62 -16.56
C THR A 162 -17.88 1.49 -17.73
N THR A 163 -17.84 0.96 -18.94
CA THR A 163 -18.36 1.65 -20.14
C THR A 163 -19.88 1.64 -20.18
N LYS A 164 -20.50 2.55 -20.90
CA LYS A 164 -21.95 2.53 -21.13
C LYS A 164 -22.43 1.25 -21.82
N THR A 165 -21.59 0.60 -22.60
CA THR A 165 -21.89 -0.66 -23.28
C THR A 165 -21.88 -1.90 -22.38
N GLY A 166 -21.32 -1.81 -21.15
CA GLY A 166 -21.30 -2.93 -20.21
C GLY A 166 -19.97 -3.69 -20.12
N ILE A 167 -18.89 -3.20 -20.72
CA ILE A 167 -17.53 -3.69 -20.45
C ILE A 167 -17.04 -3.01 -19.17
N GLU A 168 -16.56 -3.80 -18.21
CA GLU A 168 -16.02 -3.29 -16.95
C GLU A 168 -14.54 -3.67 -16.79
N PHE A 169 -13.66 -2.68 -16.87
CA PHE A 169 -12.22 -2.86 -16.61
C PHE A 169 -11.93 -2.82 -15.11
N ARG A 170 -11.17 -3.79 -14.61
CA ARG A 170 -10.75 -3.89 -13.20
C ARG A 170 -9.25 -4.04 -13.06
N CYS A 171 -8.69 -3.48 -12.00
CA CYS A 171 -7.26 -3.56 -11.71
C CYS A 171 -6.88 -4.89 -11.04
N SER A 172 -6.16 -5.78 -11.74
CA SER A 172 -5.64 -7.02 -11.15
C SER A 172 -4.43 -6.80 -10.24
N TYR A 173 -3.67 -5.71 -10.42
CA TYR A 173 -2.62 -5.33 -9.47
C TYR A 173 -3.18 -4.99 -8.09
N LEU A 174 -4.25 -4.21 -8.01
CA LEU A 174 -4.92 -3.91 -6.74
C LEU A 174 -5.61 -5.13 -6.11
N LEU A 175 -6.01 -6.10 -6.94
CA LEU A 175 -6.59 -7.35 -6.49
C LEU A 175 -5.54 -8.30 -5.90
N SER A 176 -4.38 -8.43 -6.54
CA SER A 176 -3.29 -9.32 -6.13
C SER A 176 -2.32 -8.68 -5.13
N GLY A 177 -2.01 -7.40 -5.31
CA GLY A 177 -0.96 -6.67 -4.60
C GLY A 177 0.46 -7.04 -5.04
N TYR A 178 0.63 -7.70 -6.20
CA TYR A 178 1.91 -8.20 -6.70
C TYR A 178 2.23 -7.67 -8.09
N SER A 179 3.52 -7.58 -8.42
CA SER A 179 3.96 -7.38 -9.79
C SER A 179 3.57 -8.57 -10.66
N LEU A 180 3.47 -8.38 -11.97
CA LEU A 180 3.08 -9.45 -12.89
C LEU A 180 4.01 -10.66 -12.85
N ALA A 181 5.34 -10.43 -12.73
CA ALA A 181 6.31 -11.51 -12.56
C ALA A 181 6.01 -12.34 -11.31
N LYS A 182 5.78 -11.66 -10.18
CA LYS A 182 5.45 -12.34 -8.94
C LYS A 182 4.07 -12.98 -8.96
N LEU A 183 3.17 -12.50 -9.80
CA LEU A 183 1.87 -13.09 -10.04
C LEU A 183 2.00 -14.44 -10.75
N GLY A 184 2.87 -14.53 -11.78
CA GLY A 184 3.19 -15.77 -12.48
C GLY A 184 3.79 -16.84 -11.56
N GLU A 185 4.70 -16.44 -10.65
CA GLU A 185 5.29 -17.33 -9.63
C GLU A 185 4.24 -17.91 -8.66
N GLN A 186 3.06 -17.30 -8.56
CA GLN A 186 1.99 -17.70 -7.63
C GLN A 186 0.98 -18.67 -8.22
N LEU A 187 1.04 -18.93 -9.51
CA LEU A 187 0.11 -19.81 -10.18
C LEU A 187 0.34 -21.27 -9.77
N HIS A 188 -0.73 -21.93 -9.33
CA HIS A 188 -0.67 -23.31 -8.83
C HIS A 188 -1.15 -24.33 -9.85
N THR A 189 -2.11 -23.97 -10.67
CA THR A 189 -2.78 -24.87 -11.62
C THR A 189 -2.39 -24.54 -13.06
N TYR A 190 -2.39 -23.28 -13.42
CA TYR A 190 -2.13 -22.80 -14.78
C TYR A 190 -0.74 -22.19 -14.86
N HIS A 191 0.30 -23.03 -14.77
CA HIS A 191 1.69 -22.59 -14.72
C HIS A 191 2.10 -21.83 -15.99
N ILE A 192 2.27 -20.54 -15.83
CA ILE A 192 2.83 -19.65 -16.84
C ILE A 192 3.65 -18.55 -16.15
N GLU A 193 4.89 -18.40 -16.55
CA GLU A 193 5.80 -17.42 -15.99
C GLU A 193 5.84 -16.18 -16.85
N LYS A 194 6.02 -15.00 -16.23
CA LYS A 194 6.27 -13.78 -16.98
C LYS A 194 7.60 -13.86 -17.72
N MET A 195 7.56 -13.58 -19.02
CA MET A 195 8.79 -13.40 -19.80
C MET A 195 9.47 -12.09 -19.42
N VAL A 196 10.82 -12.04 -19.45
CA VAL A 196 11.61 -10.88 -19.03
C VAL A 196 12.67 -10.58 -20.09
N GLY A 197 12.84 -9.27 -20.42
CA GLY A 197 13.96 -8.79 -21.21
C GLY A 197 13.81 -8.94 -22.74
N ASP A 198 12.62 -9.16 -23.25
CA ASP A 198 12.39 -9.45 -24.67
C ASP A 198 11.94 -8.22 -25.49
N LEU A 199 11.68 -7.08 -24.86
CA LEU A 199 11.41 -5.79 -25.52
C LEU A 199 12.42 -4.73 -25.09
N ASP A 200 13.06 -4.08 -26.07
CA ASP A 200 13.83 -2.87 -25.83
C ASP A 200 12.91 -1.64 -25.87
N TYR A 201 12.58 -1.12 -24.69
CA TYR A 201 11.71 0.05 -24.52
C TYR A 201 12.39 1.38 -24.91
N GLN A 202 13.67 1.39 -25.27
CA GLN A 202 14.33 2.60 -25.76
C GLN A 202 14.11 2.80 -27.26
N LEU A 203 13.73 1.77 -27.98
CA LEU A 203 13.41 1.84 -29.40
C LEU A 203 12.05 2.48 -29.63
N MET A 204 11.99 3.47 -30.50
CA MET A 204 10.72 4.05 -30.93
C MET A 204 10.00 3.08 -31.86
N ARG A 205 8.76 2.74 -31.53
CA ARG A 205 7.91 1.85 -32.29
C ARG A 205 6.58 2.52 -32.64
N ASN A 206 5.93 2.08 -33.71
CA ASN A 206 4.60 2.52 -34.10
C ASN A 206 3.76 1.34 -34.58
N SER A 207 2.52 1.57 -35.01
CA SER A 207 1.60 0.54 -35.46
C SER A 207 2.08 -0.30 -36.66
N LYS A 208 3.04 0.20 -37.43
CA LYS A 208 3.64 -0.49 -38.58
C LYS A 208 4.98 -1.17 -38.27
N THR A 209 5.54 -0.97 -37.08
CA THR A 209 6.79 -1.63 -36.68
C THR A 209 6.59 -3.15 -36.69
N PRO A 210 7.38 -3.91 -37.46
CA PRO A 210 7.33 -5.37 -37.42
C PRO A 210 7.75 -5.87 -36.02
N LEU A 211 7.01 -6.81 -35.49
CA LEU A 211 7.34 -7.49 -34.23
C LEU A 211 7.75 -8.92 -34.56
N SER A 212 8.87 -9.35 -33.97
CA SER A 212 9.31 -10.74 -34.06
C SER A 212 8.33 -11.66 -33.30
N ALA A 213 8.35 -12.96 -33.62
CA ALA A 213 7.54 -13.95 -32.91
C ALA A 213 7.85 -13.96 -31.38
N LYS A 214 9.11 -13.69 -31.00
CA LYS A 214 9.52 -13.59 -29.60
C LYS A 214 8.93 -12.35 -28.91
N GLU A 215 8.92 -11.18 -29.57
CA GLU A 215 8.31 -9.96 -29.04
C GLU A 215 6.78 -10.12 -28.91
N ILE A 216 6.13 -10.72 -29.92
CA ILE A 216 4.69 -11.01 -29.81
C ILE A 216 4.41 -11.96 -28.66
N LYS A 217 5.20 -13.03 -28.52
CA LYS A 217 5.06 -13.97 -27.41
C LYS A 217 5.26 -13.30 -26.06
N TYR A 218 6.19 -12.34 -25.94
CA TYR A 218 6.35 -11.52 -24.76
C TYR A 218 5.06 -10.73 -24.43
N CYS A 219 4.54 -9.98 -25.40
CA CYS A 219 3.34 -9.17 -25.25
C CYS A 219 2.11 -9.98 -24.79
N VAL A 220 1.83 -11.10 -25.47
CA VAL A 220 0.66 -11.92 -25.16
C VAL A 220 0.78 -12.68 -23.85
N ASN A 221 2.03 -12.95 -23.40
CA ASN A 221 2.29 -13.67 -22.16
C ASN A 221 1.75 -12.94 -20.94
N ASP A 222 1.81 -11.61 -20.92
CA ASP A 222 1.34 -10.79 -19.81
C ASP A 222 -0.18 -10.95 -19.62
N VAL A 223 -0.93 -11.04 -20.72
CA VAL A 223 -2.38 -11.29 -20.70
C VAL A 223 -2.70 -12.72 -20.23
N PHE A 224 -1.90 -13.72 -20.65
CA PHE A 224 -2.08 -15.09 -20.20
C PHE A 224 -1.83 -15.27 -18.70
N VAL A 225 -0.79 -14.61 -18.14
CA VAL A 225 -0.54 -14.63 -16.68
C VAL A 225 -1.75 -14.08 -15.92
N VAL A 226 -2.33 -12.96 -16.37
CA VAL A 226 -3.51 -12.38 -15.72
C VAL A 226 -4.73 -13.30 -15.85
N MET A 227 -4.99 -13.87 -17.05
CA MET A 227 -6.11 -14.82 -17.22
C MET A 227 -5.97 -16.05 -16.36
N ALA A 228 -4.78 -16.66 -16.29
CA ALA A 228 -4.49 -17.82 -15.45
C ALA A 228 -4.80 -17.50 -13.97
N TYR A 229 -4.30 -16.37 -13.47
CA TYR A 229 -4.56 -15.93 -12.09
C TYR A 229 -6.05 -15.74 -11.82
N ILE A 230 -6.77 -15.06 -12.70
CA ILE A 230 -8.21 -14.84 -12.54
C ILE A 230 -8.98 -16.15 -12.60
N GLN A 231 -8.56 -17.10 -13.44
CA GLN A 231 -9.20 -18.42 -13.51
C GLN A 231 -9.01 -19.22 -12.20
N GLU A 232 -7.82 -19.24 -11.62
CA GLU A 232 -7.58 -19.87 -10.32
C GLU A 232 -8.48 -19.24 -9.24
N LEU A 233 -8.64 -17.92 -9.23
CA LEU A 233 -9.56 -17.24 -8.32
C LEU A 233 -11.02 -17.58 -8.58
N ILE A 234 -11.45 -17.72 -9.84
CA ILE A 234 -12.81 -18.16 -10.21
C ILE A 234 -13.09 -19.54 -9.60
N GLU A 235 -12.15 -20.44 -9.67
CA GLU A 235 -12.27 -21.82 -9.15
C GLU A 235 -12.27 -21.81 -7.62
N GLU A 236 -11.33 -21.13 -6.98
CA GLU A 236 -11.22 -21.04 -5.52
C GLU A 236 -12.48 -20.39 -4.90
N TYR A 237 -12.91 -19.25 -5.44
CA TYR A 237 -14.03 -18.47 -4.88
C TYR A 237 -15.38 -18.76 -5.52
N LYS A 238 -15.45 -19.75 -6.44
CA LYS A 238 -16.66 -20.20 -7.11
C LYS A 238 -17.34 -19.10 -7.93
N GLY A 239 -16.54 -18.27 -8.57
CA GLY A 239 -16.98 -17.28 -9.55
C GLY A 239 -16.52 -15.85 -9.29
N LEU A 240 -16.41 -15.07 -10.38
CA LEU A 240 -15.96 -13.66 -10.40
C LEU A 240 -16.75 -12.74 -9.47
N ARG A 241 -18.02 -13.02 -9.23
CA ARG A 241 -18.88 -12.22 -8.33
C ARG A 241 -18.48 -12.31 -6.88
N ASN A 242 -17.83 -13.40 -6.50
CA ASN A 242 -17.38 -13.62 -5.15
C ASN A 242 -16.02 -12.97 -4.90
N LEU A 243 -15.36 -12.49 -5.94
CA LEU A 243 -14.09 -11.80 -5.82
C LEU A 243 -14.30 -10.37 -5.31
N PRO A 244 -13.52 -9.93 -4.33
CA PRO A 244 -13.44 -8.52 -4.00
C PRO A 244 -12.72 -7.76 -5.12
N ILE A 245 -12.78 -6.43 -5.08
CA ILE A 245 -12.13 -5.58 -6.09
C ILE A 245 -10.65 -5.35 -5.76
N THR A 246 -10.28 -5.47 -4.49
CA THR A 246 -8.92 -5.25 -4.01
C THR A 246 -8.47 -6.35 -3.05
N LYS A 247 -7.16 -6.50 -2.88
CA LYS A 247 -6.56 -7.48 -1.95
C LYS A 247 -7.09 -7.34 -0.52
N THR A 248 -7.19 -6.13 -0.01
CA THR A 248 -7.76 -5.87 1.33
C THR A 248 -9.23 -6.28 1.44
N GLY A 249 -9.93 -6.38 0.32
CA GLY A 249 -11.31 -6.86 0.25
C GLY A 249 -11.46 -8.33 0.65
N PHE A 250 -10.45 -9.19 0.38
CA PHE A 250 -10.45 -10.59 0.84
C PHE A 250 -10.44 -10.66 2.37
N VAL A 251 -9.55 -9.90 3.00
CA VAL A 251 -9.43 -9.84 4.46
C VAL A 251 -10.71 -9.27 5.08
N ARG A 252 -11.23 -8.19 4.48
CA ARG A 252 -12.50 -7.59 4.91
C ARG A 252 -13.66 -8.57 4.83
N LYS A 253 -13.74 -9.34 3.76
CA LYS A 253 -14.76 -10.39 3.59
C LYS A 253 -14.60 -11.50 4.63
N TYR A 254 -13.35 -11.97 4.86
CA TYR A 254 -13.04 -12.97 5.86
C TYR A 254 -13.44 -12.52 7.27
N CYS A 255 -12.92 -11.38 7.73
CA CYS A 255 -13.20 -10.86 9.06
C CYS A 255 -14.69 -10.53 9.25
N ARG A 256 -15.32 -9.90 8.24
CA ARG A 256 -16.76 -9.60 8.28
C ARG A 256 -17.62 -10.84 8.43
N ASN A 257 -17.32 -11.89 7.66
CA ASN A 257 -18.06 -13.15 7.77
C ASN A 257 -17.85 -13.80 9.14
N HIS A 258 -16.65 -13.73 9.68
CA HIS A 258 -16.31 -14.27 10.99
C HIS A 258 -17.07 -13.53 12.12
N CYS A 259 -17.21 -12.21 11.99
CA CYS A 259 -17.90 -11.37 12.98
C CYS A 259 -19.42 -11.41 12.85
N LEU A 260 -19.95 -11.22 11.63
CA LEU A 260 -21.41 -11.04 11.41
C LEU A 260 -22.16 -12.36 11.15
N ARG A 261 -21.47 -13.50 11.10
CA ARG A 261 -22.07 -14.81 10.84
C ARG A 261 -21.60 -15.82 11.89
N LYS A 262 -22.52 -16.68 12.31
CA LYS A 262 -22.22 -17.82 13.19
C LYS A 262 -22.93 -19.06 12.68
N LYS A 263 -22.49 -20.24 13.17
CA LYS A 263 -23.21 -21.50 12.93
C LYS A 263 -24.26 -21.66 14.00
N ASP A 264 -25.47 -22.10 13.61
CA ASP A 264 -26.48 -22.58 14.56
C ASP A 264 -26.21 -24.05 14.95
N GLU A 265 -27.06 -24.59 15.81
CA GLU A 265 -26.98 -25.97 16.31
C GLU A 265 -27.02 -27.02 15.18
N THR A 266 -27.62 -26.68 14.03
CA THR A 266 -27.69 -27.55 12.84
C THR A 266 -26.49 -27.40 11.91
N GLY A 267 -25.53 -26.50 12.23
CA GLY A 267 -24.37 -26.17 11.38
C GLY A 267 -24.69 -25.18 10.25
N LYS A 268 -25.91 -24.66 10.16
CA LYS A 268 -26.33 -23.66 9.17
C LYS A 268 -25.74 -22.30 9.53
N THR A 269 -25.29 -21.55 8.53
CA THR A 269 -24.78 -20.18 8.72
C THR A 269 -25.93 -19.18 8.87
N ILE A 270 -25.98 -18.52 10.02
CA ILE A 270 -26.98 -17.50 10.38
C ILE A 270 -26.30 -16.18 10.72
N VAL A 271 -27.10 -15.10 10.86
CA VAL A 271 -26.62 -13.79 11.31
C VAL A 271 -26.21 -13.87 12.78
N ASN A 272 -25.05 -13.33 13.13
CA ASN A 272 -24.65 -13.10 14.52
C ASN A 272 -25.28 -11.80 15.03
N TRP A 273 -26.47 -11.89 15.58
CA TRP A 273 -27.21 -10.74 16.10
C TRP A 273 -26.53 -10.09 17.29
N ASP A 274 -25.82 -10.85 18.13
CA ASP A 274 -25.13 -10.31 19.31
C ASP A 274 -24.03 -9.35 18.85
N TYR A 275 -23.20 -9.77 17.89
CA TYR A 275 -22.20 -8.90 17.28
C TYR A 275 -22.84 -7.71 16.55
N THR A 276 -23.88 -7.97 15.77
CA THR A 276 -24.57 -6.93 14.98
C THR A 276 -25.14 -5.83 15.88
N ASN A 277 -25.82 -6.18 16.96
CA ASN A 277 -26.38 -5.23 17.90
C ASN A 277 -25.27 -4.46 18.65
N MET A 278 -24.24 -5.15 19.09
CA MET A 278 -23.09 -4.53 19.73
C MET A 278 -22.44 -3.48 18.81
N ILE A 279 -22.09 -3.85 17.57
CA ILE A 279 -21.41 -2.91 16.67
C ILE A 279 -22.30 -1.71 16.30
N HIS A 280 -23.61 -1.89 16.17
CA HIS A 280 -24.55 -0.80 15.90
C HIS A 280 -24.74 0.13 17.11
N SER A 281 -24.50 -0.33 18.33
CA SER A 281 -24.48 0.53 19.51
C SER A 281 -23.25 1.45 19.59
N LEU A 282 -22.17 1.13 18.85
CA LEU A 282 -20.96 1.93 18.77
C LEU A 282 -21.10 2.96 17.64
N THR A 283 -21.51 4.18 17.93
CA THR A 283 -21.72 5.24 16.94
C THR A 283 -20.74 6.39 17.11
N ILE A 284 -20.45 7.09 16.03
CA ILE A 284 -19.75 8.38 16.05
C ILE A 284 -20.85 9.45 16.04
N SER A 285 -20.82 10.35 17.04
CA SER A 285 -21.91 11.28 17.32
C SER A 285 -22.09 12.37 16.27
N GLY A 286 -21.03 12.73 15.56
CA GLY A 286 -21.07 13.79 14.54
C GLY A 286 -19.71 14.12 13.95
N LEU A 287 -19.69 15.16 13.10
CA LEU A 287 -18.46 15.58 12.40
C LEU A 287 -17.38 16.09 13.36
N GLU A 288 -17.73 16.74 14.47
CA GLU A 288 -16.74 17.19 15.44
C GLU A 288 -15.92 16.02 15.98
N GLU A 289 -16.60 14.98 16.48
CA GLU A 289 -15.95 13.77 16.97
C GLU A 289 -15.12 13.09 15.88
N PHE A 290 -15.70 12.92 14.68
CA PHE A 290 -14.99 12.28 13.57
C PHE A 290 -13.74 13.04 13.14
N ASN A 291 -13.82 14.37 13.03
CA ASN A 291 -12.66 15.20 12.70
C ASN A 291 -11.57 15.15 13.79
N MET A 292 -11.96 15.06 15.06
CA MET A 292 -11.01 14.85 16.16
C MET A 292 -10.33 13.48 16.06
N LEU A 293 -11.08 12.42 15.75
CA LEU A 293 -10.54 11.07 15.53
C LEU A 293 -9.53 11.05 14.37
N GLN A 294 -9.83 11.74 13.26
CA GLN A 294 -8.91 11.86 12.12
C GLN A 294 -7.62 12.61 12.47
N ARG A 295 -7.71 13.68 13.27
CA ARG A 295 -6.53 14.42 13.73
C ARG A 295 -5.71 13.60 14.73
N ALA A 296 -6.36 12.90 15.66
CA ALA A 296 -5.70 12.04 16.65
C ALA A 296 -5.05 10.80 16.01
N PHE A 297 -5.56 10.34 14.85
CA PHE A 297 -4.95 9.22 14.15
C PHE A 297 -3.54 9.58 13.68
N ALA A 298 -2.55 8.82 14.13
CA ALA A 298 -1.17 8.87 13.63
C ALA A 298 -0.72 7.43 13.33
N GLY A 299 0.03 7.26 12.25
CA GLY A 299 0.60 5.97 11.86
C GLY A 299 1.71 5.48 12.81
N GLY A 300 2.45 4.48 12.35
CA GLY A 300 3.66 4.01 13.03
C GLY A 300 4.75 5.09 13.07
N PHE A 301 5.63 4.98 14.03
CA PHE A 301 6.74 5.92 14.22
C PHE A 301 7.96 5.42 13.44
N THR A 302 8.54 6.30 12.63
CA THR A 302 9.81 6.05 11.93
C THR A 302 10.69 7.27 12.07
N HIS A 303 11.85 7.11 12.69
CA HIS A 303 12.76 8.21 12.90
C HIS A 303 14.18 7.72 13.24
N ALA A 304 15.14 8.63 13.20
CA ALA A 304 16.54 8.39 13.56
C ALA A 304 16.95 9.30 14.71
N ASN A 305 17.80 8.79 15.62
CA ASN A 305 18.47 9.63 16.60
C ASN A 305 19.37 10.64 15.89
N GLY A 306 19.13 11.93 16.11
CA GLY A 306 19.90 13.01 15.49
C GLY A 306 21.40 12.95 15.80
N MET A 307 21.77 12.47 16.99
CA MET A 307 23.19 12.34 17.39
C MET A 307 23.97 11.39 16.49
N TYR A 308 23.32 10.33 15.99
CA TYR A 308 23.95 9.32 15.11
C TYR A 308 23.66 9.52 13.63
N THR A 309 22.88 10.53 13.28
CA THR A 309 22.59 10.81 11.86
C THR A 309 23.88 11.24 11.14
N ASP A 310 24.14 10.63 9.96
CA ASP A 310 25.34 10.79 9.13
C ASP A 310 26.63 10.21 9.74
N GLU A 311 26.52 9.44 10.84
CA GLU A 311 27.63 8.68 11.43
C GLU A 311 27.60 7.23 10.95
N THR A 312 28.77 6.66 10.68
CA THR A 312 28.90 5.22 10.43
C THR A 312 29.14 4.52 11.77
N LEU A 313 28.15 3.77 12.20
CA LEU A 313 28.18 3.03 13.46
C LEU A 313 28.57 1.58 13.21
N SER A 314 29.30 0.98 14.14
CA SER A 314 29.63 -0.44 14.16
C SER A 314 28.77 -1.18 15.19
N ASP A 315 28.57 -2.48 14.96
CA ASP A 315 27.95 -3.40 15.94
C ASP A 315 26.54 -2.98 16.36
N VAL A 316 25.69 -2.61 15.39
CA VAL A 316 24.31 -2.21 15.64
C VAL A 316 23.40 -3.43 15.62
N THR A 317 22.66 -3.64 16.71
CA THR A 317 21.70 -4.74 16.85
C THR A 317 20.27 -4.27 16.52
N SER A 318 19.51 -5.10 15.82
CA SER A 318 18.11 -4.89 15.47
C SER A 318 17.21 -5.84 16.24
N TYR A 319 16.16 -5.30 16.86
CA TYR A 319 15.04 -6.06 17.40
C TYR A 319 13.75 -5.61 16.74
N ASP A 320 12.82 -6.55 16.52
CA ASP A 320 11.53 -6.30 15.91
C ASP A 320 10.39 -6.92 16.73
N PHE A 321 9.22 -6.29 16.74
CA PHE A 321 8.05 -6.89 17.38
C PHE A 321 7.46 -8.00 16.52
N THR A 322 7.19 -9.13 17.13
CA THR A 322 6.44 -10.21 16.45
C THR A 322 5.00 -9.80 16.22
N SER A 323 4.71 -9.13 15.08
CA SER A 323 3.36 -8.65 14.68
C SER A 323 2.76 -7.61 15.65
N SER A 324 3.33 -6.42 15.68
CA SER A 324 2.97 -5.31 16.59
C SER A 324 1.47 -4.98 16.62
N TYR A 325 0.85 -4.63 15.48
CA TYR A 325 -0.57 -4.24 15.45
C TYR A 325 -1.53 -5.37 15.87
N PRO A 326 -1.41 -6.61 15.37
CA PRO A 326 -2.23 -7.71 15.86
C PRO A 326 -2.10 -7.93 17.36
N THR A 327 -0.91 -7.77 17.91
CA THR A 327 -0.67 -7.92 19.36
C THR A 327 -1.49 -6.94 20.17
N VAL A 328 -1.44 -5.67 19.85
CA VAL A 328 -2.21 -4.67 20.61
C VAL A 328 -3.70 -4.85 20.42
N MET A 329 -4.16 -5.31 19.24
CA MET A 329 -5.58 -5.61 19.01
C MET A 329 -6.09 -6.74 19.89
N VAL A 330 -5.24 -7.69 20.29
CA VAL A 330 -5.59 -8.78 21.20
C VAL A 330 -5.40 -8.37 22.67
N ALA A 331 -4.28 -7.72 22.99
CA ALA A 331 -3.82 -7.53 24.37
C ALA A 331 -4.38 -6.29 25.08
N GLU A 332 -4.86 -5.29 24.34
CA GLU A 332 -5.24 -3.99 24.91
C GLU A 332 -6.76 -3.78 24.93
N GLN A 333 -7.16 -2.75 25.66
CA GLN A 333 -8.57 -2.34 25.74
C GLN A 333 -8.82 -1.12 24.86
N PHE A 334 -9.96 -1.12 24.17
CA PHE A 334 -10.34 -0.17 23.12
C PHE A 334 -11.64 0.57 23.47
N PRO A 335 -11.97 1.65 22.72
CA PRO A 335 -13.29 2.28 22.78
C PRO A 335 -14.43 1.28 22.52
N MET A 336 -15.19 0.94 23.56
CA MET A 336 -16.31 0.00 23.49
C MET A 336 -17.62 0.67 23.92
N SER A 337 -17.77 1.95 23.58
CA SER A 337 -19.02 2.73 23.63
C SER A 337 -18.97 3.84 22.59
N SER A 338 -20.10 4.47 22.30
CA SER A 338 -20.12 5.78 21.64
C SER A 338 -19.36 6.81 22.47
N GLY A 339 -18.76 7.80 21.80
CA GLY A 339 -18.04 8.88 22.46
C GLY A 339 -18.97 9.82 23.21
N VAL A 340 -18.62 10.13 24.46
CA VAL A 340 -19.31 11.14 25.26
C VAL A 340 -18.44 12.38 25.34
N ARG A 341 -18.98 13.51 24.89
CA ARG A 341 -18.28 14.81 25.01
C ARG A 341 -18.25 15.24 26.47
N VAL A 342 -17.06 15.59 26.95
CA VAL A 342 -16.82 16.01 28.33
C VAL A 342 -16.09 17.33 28.35
N GLU A 343 -16.49 18.24 29.22
CA GLU A 343 -15.78 19.46 29.54
C GLU A 343 -14.86 19.22 30.75
N VAL A 344 -13.58 19.44 30.58
CA VAL A 344 -12.57 19.24 31.64
C VAL A 344 -12.47 20.51 32.46
N LYS A 345 -12.75 20.42 33.76
CA LYS A 345 -12.78 21.55 34.70
C LYS A 345 -11.54 21.60 35.60
N SER A 346 -10.79 20.52 35.73
CA SER A 346 -9.61 20.46 36.59
C SER A 346 -8.64 19.37 36.14
N THR A 347 -7.36 19.51 36.53
CA THR A 347 -6.30 18.51 36.30
C THR A 347 -6.69 17.16 36.93
N LYS A 348 -7.23 17.15 38.15
CA LYS A 348 -7.67 15.91 38.82
C LYS A 348 -8.75 15.18 38.02
N GLN A 349 -9.71 15.92 37.47
CA GLN A 349 -10.75 15.35 36.60
C GLN A 349 -10.12 14.78 35.30
N PHE A 350 -9.20 15.49 34.69
CA PHE A 350 -8.51 15.03 33.50
C PHE A 350 -7.74 13.73 33.77
N GLU A 351 -6.97 13.66 34.84
CA GLU A 351 -6.24 12.46 35.25
C GLU A 351 -7.17 11.28 35.52
N PHE A 352 -8.28 11.52 36.23
CA PHE A 352 -9.31 10.49 36.44
C PHE A 352 -9.89 9.97 35.13
N LEU A 353 -10.28 10.86 34.20
CA LEU A 353 -10.88 10.48 32.93
C LEU A 353 -9.90 9.67 32.07
N THR A 354 -8.65 10.13 31.92
CA THR A 354 -7.62 9.46 31.10
C THR A 354 -7.16 8.14 31.71
N SER A 355 -7.27 7.96 33.03
CA SER A 355 -6.97 6.68 33.68
C SER A 355 -8.07 5.64 33.48
N LYS A 356 -9.34 6.07 33.45
CA LYS A 356 -10.51 5.17 33.45
C LYS A 356 -11.07 4.90 32.04
N TYR A 357 -10.99 5.87 31.14
CA TYR A 357 -11.60 5.81 29.81
C TYR A 357 -10.55 5.86 28.71
N CYS A 358 -10.89 5.38 27.52
CA CYS A 358 -10.20 5.76 26.30
C CYS A 358 -10.61 7.19 25.95
N CYS A 359 -9.65 8.07 25.74
CA CYS A 359 -9.95 9.48 25.50
C CYS A 359 -9.26 10.02 24.26
N ILE A 360 -9.96 10.88 23.53
CA ILE A 360 -9.35 11.77 22.53
C ILE A 360 -9.62 13.22 22.96
N PHE A 361 -8.65 14.09 22.81
CA PHE A 361 -8.81 15.48 23.22
C PHE A 361 -7.86 16.42 22.48
N ASP A 362 -8.32 17.67 22.34
CA ASP A 362 -7.46 18.78 21.93
C ASP A 362 -6.64 19.22 23.15
N ILE A 363 -5.34 19.41 22.95
CA ILE A 363 -4.44 19.88 24.01
C ILE A 363 -3.59 21.03 23.48
N GLU A 364 -3.41 22.03 24.31
CA GLU A 364 -2.53 23.16 24.11
C GLU A 364 -1.40 23.10 25.12
N PHE A 365 -0.17 23.16 24.65
CA PHE A 365 1.03 23.30 25.47
C PHE A 365 1.65 24.68 25.28
N ASN A 366 2.08 25.30 26.35
CA ASN A 366 2.84 26.53 26.34
C ASN A 366 4.25 26.29 26.91
N ASP A 367 5.25 26.83 26.20
CA ASP A 367 6.68 26.65 26.49
C ASP A 367 7.01 25.16 26.68
N ILE A 368 6.78 24.35 25.63
CA ILE A 368 7.07 22.91 25.62
C ILE A 368 8.48 22.66 25.12
N PHE A 369 9.22 21.78 25.81
CA PHE A 369 10.61 21.41 25.52
C PHE A 369 10.80 19.90 25.62
N ALA A 370 11.54 19.31 24.69
CA ALA A 370 11.96 17.93 24.79
C ALA A 370 12.93 17.76 25.99
N SER A 371 12.60 16.86 26.90
CA SER A 371 13.42 16.47 28.02
C SER A 371 14.38 15.31 27.73
N GLN A 372 14.13 14.64 26.59
CA GLN A 372 14.93 13.53 26.09
C GLN A 372 15.56 13.93 24.74
N THR A 373 16.80 13.47 24.52
CA THR A 373 17.57 13.83 23.32
C THR A 373 17.50 12.79 22.22
N GLN A 374 17.09 11.56 22.53
CA GLN A 374 17.12 10.43 21.61
C GLN A 374 16.14 10.60 20.46
N ASP A 375 14.89 10.92 20.79
CA ASP A 375 13.87 11.14 19.78
C ASP A 375 12.69 11.97 20.31
N ASN A 376 11.86 12.46 19.41
CA ASN A 376 10.77 13.37 19.70
C ASN A 376 9.43 12.78 19.18
N PRO A 377 8.53 12.33 20.09
CA PRO A 377 7.25 11.74 19.72
C PRO A 377 6.31 12.65 18.92
N ILE A 378 6.29 13.96 19.21
CA ILE A 378 5.33 14.89 18.59
C ILE A 378 5.70 15.16 17.14
N SER A 379 4.81 14.82 16.20
CA SER A 379 4.96 15.20 14.81
C SER A 379 4.43 16.62 14.58
N SER A 380 5.27 17.48 14.01
CA SER A 380 4.90 18.85 13.65
C SER A 380 3.70 18.93 12.68
N SER A 381 3.57 17.96 11.78
CA SER A 381 2.45 17.88 10.83
C SER A 381 1.10 17.58 11.50
N LYS A 382 1.09 17.08 12.73
CA LYS A 382 -0.13 16.80 13.52
C LYS A 382 -0.58 17.99 14.39
N CYS A 383 0.24 19.02 14.45
CA CYS A 383 -0.06 20.23 15.20
C CYS A 383 -0.76 21.26 14.30
N PHE A 384 -1.96 21.70 14.66
CA PHE A 384 -2.71 22.68 13.88
C PHE A 384 -2.49 24.12 14.34
N VAL A 385 -1.81 24.34 15.50
CA VAL A 385 -1.21 25.63 15.90
C VAL A 385 0.23 25.37 16.29
N LYS A 386 1.14 26.19 15.77
CA LYS A 386 2.59 26.13 16.03
C LYS A 386 3.17 27.52 16.08
N GLU A 387 3.73 27.91 17.22
CA GLU A 387 4.41 29.19 17.40
C GLU A 387 5.84 28.96 17.89
N HIS A 388 6.82 29.54 17.18
CA HIS A 388 8.25 29.43 17.49
C HIS A 388 8.71 27.99 17.71
N VAL A 389 8.51 27.15 16.70
CA VAL A 389 8.85 25.71 16.75
C VAL A 389 10.26 25.45 16.26
N ALA A 390 11.02 24.66 17.04
CA ALA A 390 12.23 24.00 16.58
C ALA A 390 11.92 22.51 16.29
N GLU A 391 12.44 22.01 15.17
CA GLU A 391 12.11 20.67 14.67
C GLU A 391 13.36 19.82 14.40
N ASN A 392 13.29 18.56 14.83
CA ASN A 392 14.19 17.48 14.46
C ASN A 392 13.53 16.68 13.33
N ASN A 393 13.83 16.98 12.08
CA ASN A 393 13.30 16.29 10.89
C ASN A 393 11.76 16.09 10.94
N GLY A 394 11.01 17.19 11.20
CA GLY A 394 9.56 17.18 11.29
C GLY A 394 9.00 16.70 12.63
N ARG A 395 9.86 16.52 13.64
CA ARG A 395 9.49 16.26 15.03
C ARG A 395 9.76 17.47 15.89
N VAL A 396 8.82 17.81 16.75
CA VAL A 396 8.93 18.99 17.61
C VAL A 396 9.96 18.77 18.70
N VAL A 397 10.96 19.64 18.78
CA VAL A 397 11.94 19.69 19.87
C VAL A 397 11.46 20.65 20.95
N CYS A 398 11.07 21.86 20.56
CA CYS A 398 10.45 22.84 21.45
C CYS A 398 9.49 23.74 20.70
N ALA A 399 8.56 24.35 21.40
CA ALA A 399 7.65 25.36 20.87
C ALA A 399 7.19 26.29 21.99
N LYS A 400 6.96 27.55 21.62
CA LYS A 400 6.34 28.52 22.53
C LYS A 400 4.88 28.17 22.78
N ARG A 401 4.15 27.81 21.71
CA ARG A 401 2.77 27.34 21.78
C ARG A 401 2.51 26.26 20.73
N LEU A 402 1.82 25.20 21.16
CA LEU A 402 1.55 24.02 20.34
C LEU A 402 0.15 23.51 20.64
N VAL A 403 -0.69 23.33 19.59
CA VAL A 403 -2.03 22.75 19.75
C VAL A 403 -2.19 21.55 18.83
N MET A 404 -2.69 20.43 19.39
CA MET A 404 -2.90 19.19 18.65
C MET A 404 -4.06 18.38 19.25
N THR A 405 -4.55 17.40 18.49
CA THR A 405 -5.52 16.40 18.99
C THR A 405 -4.79 15.08 19.20
N ILE A 406 -4.91 14.48 20.38
CA ILE A 406 -4.23 13.24 20.73
C ILE A 406 -5.12 12.28 21.50
N THR A 407 -4.65 11.03 21.65
CA THR A 407 -5.25 10.05 22.57
C THR A 407 -4.62 10.18 23.96
N ASP A 408 -5.29 9.63 24.99
CA ASP A 408 -4.71 9.47 26.34
C ASP A 408 -3.42 8.62 26.31
N VAL A 409 -3.31 7.69 25.38
CA VAL A 409 -2.13 6.84 25.19
C VAL A 409 -0.94 7.68 24.69
N ASP A 410 -1.16 8.54 23.68
CA ASP A 410 -0.13 9.43 23.15
C ASP A 410 0.29 10.48 24.20
N PHE A 411 -0.65 10.99 24.98
CA PHE A 411 -0.34 11.91 26.09
C PHE A 411 0.60 11.28 27.11
N ASN A 412 0.42 9.99 27.42
CA ASN A 412 1.32 9.27 28.31
C ASN A 412 2.74 9.10 27.73
N ILE A 413 2.87 8.97 26.40
CA ILE A 413 4.19 9.01 25.76
C ILE A 413 4.79 10.41 25.89
N ILE A 414 4.05 11.46 25.57
CA ILE A 414 4.52 12.85 25.59
C ILE A 414 5.03 13.24 26.99
N LYS A 415 4.36 12.82 28.06
CA LYS A 415 4.81 13.09 29.44
C LYS A 415 6.21 12.58 29.76
N ASN A 416 6.67 11.52 29.12
CA ASN A 416 8.00 10.95 29.35
C ASN A 416 9.09 11.64 28.52
N PHE A 417 8.72 12.36 27.46
CA PHE A 417 9.67 12.95 26.51
C PHE A 417 9.71 14.47 26.52
N TYR A 418 8.75 15.13 27.17
CA TYR A 418 8.65 16.58 27.20
C TYR A 418 8.33 17.14 28.58
N THR A 419 8.77 18.37 28.81
CA THR A 419 8.31 19.25 29.87
C THR A 419 7.64 20.48 29.28
N TRP A 420 6.73 21.13 30.01
CA TRP A 420 6.01 22.32 29.59
C TRP A 420 5.71 23.24 30.79
N LYS A 421 5.57 24.53 30.52
CA LYS A 421 5.22 25.49 31.56
C LYS A 421 3.74 25.40 31.96
N SER A 422 2.86 25.29 30.99
CA SER A 422 1.42 25.08 31.23
C SER A 422 0.78 24.29 30.10
N MET A 423 -0.34 23.64 30.41
CA MET A 423 -1.17 22.97 29.42
C MET A 423 -2.64 23.29 29.64
N ARG A 424 -3.43 23.26 28.56
CA ARG A 424 -4.89 23.39 28.58
C ARG A 424 -5.52 22.31 27.75
N VAL A 425 -6.47 21.59 28.33
CA VAL A 425 -7.31 20.59 27.60
C VAL A 425 -8.51 21.31 27.02
N GLY A 426 -8.76 21.14 25.74
CA GLY A 426 -9.92 21.66 25.02
C GLY A 426 -11.04 20.65 24.94
N ARG A 427 -11.56 20.44 23.70
CA ARG A 427 -12.62 19.44 23.43
C ARG A 427 -12.13 18.05 23.78
N MET A 428 -12.97 17.26 24.45
CA MET A 428 -12.62 15.90 24.85
C MET A 428 -13.80 14.96 24.64
N TYR A 429 -13.54 13.77 24.12
CA TYR A 429 -14.47 12.66 24.05
C TYR A 429 -13.92 11.46 24.84
N CYS A 430 -14.77 10.85 25.64
CA CYS A 430 -14.46 9.69 26.46
C CYS A 430 -15.26 8.47 26.01
N TYR A 431 -14.62 7.31 25.97
CA TYR A 431 -15.20 6.02 25.60
C TYR A 431 -14.97 5.01 26.72
N LYS A 432 -15.93 4.15 27.00
CA LYS A 432 -15.72 3.02 27.93
C LYS A 432 -14.62 2.10 27.38
N ARG A 433 -13.73 1.63 28.26
CA ARG A 433 -12.68 0.67 27.88
C ARG A 433 -13.23 -0.76 27.87
N GLY A 434 -12.82 -1.55 26.88
CA GLY A 434 -13.11 -2.97 26.80
C GLY A 434 -12.24 -3.65 25.74
N TYR A 435 -12.11 -4.96 25.82
CA TYR A 435 -11.45 -5.72 24.75
C TYR A 435 -12.27 -5.64 23.46
N LEU A 436 -11.60 -5.78 22.31
CA LEU A 436 -12.27 -5.96 21.02
C LEU A 436 -13.18 -7.20 21.07
N PRO A 437 -14.22 -7.29 20.23
CA PRO A 437 -15.14 -8.43 20.26
C PRO A 437 -14.42 -9.76 20.00
N THR A 438 -14.85 -10.80 20.70
CA THR A 438 -14.24 -12.14 20.66
C THR A 438 -14.08 -12.69 19.23
N GLU A 439 -15.10 -12.52 18.39
CA GLU A 439 -15.08 -12.99 17.01
C GLU A 439 -14.00 -12.30 16.17
N PHE A 440 -13.78 -11.00 16.41
CA PHE A 440 -12.73 -10.27 15.69
C PHE A 440 -11.34 -10.65 16.19
N VAL A 441 -11.13 -10.79 17.49
CA VAL A 441 -9.90 -11.28 18.11
C VAL A 441 -9.56 -12.69 17.59
N GLN A 442 -10.55 -13.57 17.55
CA GLN A 442 -10.39 -14.93 17.04
C GLN A 442 -9.98 -14.94 15.56
N ALA A 443 -10.59 -14.10 14.72
CA ALA A 443 -10.20 -13.96 13.32
C ALA A 443 -8.73 -13.52 13.17
N ILE A 444 -8.27 -12.57 13.99
CA ILE A 444 -6.87 -12.11 14.00
C ILE A 444 -5.92 -13.24 14.41
N LEU A 445 -6.24 -13.97 15.48
CA LEU A 445 -5.40 -15.07 15.97
C LEU A 445 -5.32 -16.22 14.97
N HIS A 446 -6.41 -16.59 14.29
CA HIS A 446 -6.38 -17.59 13.23
C HIS A 446 -5.50 -17.15 12.03
N LEU A 447 -5.55 -15.87 11.65
CA LEU A 447 -4.65 -15.34 10.61
C LEU A 447 -3.18 -15.37 11.05
N TYR A 448 -2.90 -15.10 12.33
CA TYR A 448 -1.56 -15.19 12.90
C TYR A 448 -1.03 -16.62 12.90
N GLU A 449 -1.86 -17.57 13.34
CA GLU A 449 -1.55 -18.99 13.31
C GLU A 449 -1.24 -19.48 11.89
N LYS A 450 -2.12 -19.16 10.92
CA LYS A 450 -1.93 -19.51 9.50
C LYS A 450 -0.60 -18.97 8.96
N LYS A 451 -0.32 -17.67 9.18
CA LYS A 451 0.96 -17.03 8.79
C LYS A 451 2.15 -17.79 9.40
N THR A 452 2.09 -18.14 10.68
CA THR A 452 3.22 -18.77 11.38
C THR A 452 3.48 -20.19 10.88
N LYS A 453 2.43 -20.97 10.65
CA LYS A 453 2.54 -22.34 10.08
C LYS A 453 3.11 -22.36 8.67
N LEU A 454 2.93 -21.29 7.88
CA LEU A 454 3.48 -21.17 6.53
C LEU A 454 4.93 -20.67 6.50
N LYS A 455 5.45 -20.11 7.60
CA LYS A 455 6.79 -19.52 7.65
C LYS A 455 7.88 -20.58 7.45
N GLY A 456 8.69 -20.44 6.38
CA GLY A 456 9.80 -21.34 6.07
C GLY A 456 9.40 -22.67 5.45
N VAL A 457 8.16 -22.81 4.98
CA VAL A 457 7.70 -23.96 4.20
C VAL A 457 8.14 -23.77 2.76
N LYS A 458 8.98 -24.67 2.24
CA LYS A 458 9.46 -24.63 0.85
C LYS A 458 8.29 -24.72 -0.13
N GLY A 459 8.26 -23.79 -1.10
CA GLY A 459 7.20 -23.69 -2.10
C GLY A 459 5.90 -23.03 -1.59
N LYS A 460 5.91 -22.46 -0.36
CA LYS A 460 4.78 -21.75 0.24
C LYS A 460 5.12 -20.29 0.60
N GLU A 461 6.19 -19.77 0.04
CA GLU A 461 6.71 -18.42 0.32
C GLU A 461 5.64 -17.35 0.02
N VAL A 462 4.91 -17.57 -1.04
CA VAL A 462 3.84 -16.66 -1.50
C VAL A 462 2.63 -16.71 -0.58
N GLU A 463 2.16 -17.91 -0.22
CA GLU A 463 1.05 -18.08 0.72
C GLU A 463 1.40 -17.49 2.10
N TYR A 464 2.67 -17.61 2.51
CA TYR A 464 3.18 -16.96 3.71
C TYR A 464 3.08 -15.43 3.61
N LEU A 465 3.56 -14.84 2.51
CA LEU A 465 3.49 -13.39 2.29
C LEU A 465 2.04 -12.90 2.25
N ASN A 466 1.15 -13.61 1.55
CA ASN A 466 -0.28 -13.33 1.54
C ASN A 466 -0.87 -13.32 2.96
N SER A 467 -0.57 -14.35 3.75
CA SER A 467 -1.07 -14.47 5.13
C SER A 467 -0.52 -13.36 6.03
N LYS A 468 0.75 -12.94 5.83
CA LYS A 468 1.36 -11.81 6.54
C LYS A 468 0.66 -10.49 6.21
N GLU A 469 0.36 -10.25 4.93
CA GLU A 469 -0.32 -9.04 4.50
C GLU A 469 -1.80 -9.02 4.93
N MET A 470 -2.49 -10.15 4.89
CA MET A 470 -3.85 -10.28 5.43
C MET A 470 -3.90 -9.87 6.90
N LEU A 471 -2.99 -10.39 7.71
CA LEU A 471 -2.91 -10.08 9.12
C LEU A 471 -2.65 -8.58 9.36
N ASN A 472 -1.70 -8.00 8.64
CA ASN A 472 -1.38 -6.58 8.75
C ASN A 472 -2.52 -5.67 8.26
N SER A 473 -3.33 -6.13 7.32
CA SER A 473 -4.50 -5.38 6.84
C SER A 473 -5.63 -5.26 7.86
N CYS A 474 -5.66 -6.10 8.90
CA CYS A 474 -6.72 -6.08 9.90
C CYS A 474 -6.85 -4.74 10.61
N TYR A 475 -5.74 -4.10 10.99
CA TYR A 475 -5.80 -2.78 11.61
C TYR A 475 -6.18 -1.68 10.63
N GLY A 476 -5.61 -1.70 9.41
CA GLY A 476 -5.87 -0.69 8.38
C GLY A 476 -7.34 -0.61 7.98
N MET A 477 -8.07 -1.73 8.05
CA MET A 477 -9.50 -1.76 7.81
C MET A 477 -10.28 -0.95 8.85
N CYS A 478 -9.82 -0.88 10.10
CA CYS A 478 -10.49 -0.13 11.16
C CYS A 478 -10.51 1.37 10.86
N VAL A 479 -9.43 1.93 10.28
CA VAL A 479 -9.28 3.35 9.94
C VAL A 479 -9.65 3.68 8.49
N THR A 480 -10.40 2.82 7.81
CA THR A 480 -10.95 3.17 6.50
C THR A 480 -11.85 4.39 6.65
N ASN A 481 -11.48 5.50 6.00
CA ASN A 481 -12.25 6.74 6.09
C ASN A 481 -13.64 6.58 5.42
N PRO A 482 -14.75 6.65 6.17
CA PRO A 482 -16.09 6.60 5.59
C PRO A 482 -16.51 7.89 4.89
N LEU A 483 -15.82 9.01 5.14
CA LEU A 483 -16.12 10.36 4.64
C LEU A 483 -15.04 10.84 3.64
N ARG A 484 -14.64 9.96 2.72
CA ARG A 484 -13.64 10.33 1.73
C ARG A 484 -14.28 10.99 0.52
N ASP A 485 -13.58 11.98 -0.04
CA ASP A 485 -13.92 12.56 -1.34
C ASP A 485 -13.90 11.48 -2.42
N GLU A 486 -14.74 11.63 -3.43
CA GLU A 486 -14.77 10.74 -4.58
C GLU A 486 -13.93 11.32 -5.72
N PHE A 487 -13.07 10.49 -6.30
CA PHE A 487 -12.34 10.80 -7.51
C PHE A 487 -13.03 10.13 -8.68
N THR A 488 -13.33 10.88 -9.71
CA THR A 488 -14.06 10.38 -10.88
C THR A 488 -13.49 10.96 -12.16
N TYR A 489 -13.83 10.35 -13.27
CA TYR A 489 -13.49 10.81 -14.61
C TYR A 489 -14.76 10.91 -15.45
N ASN A 490 -15.01 12.12 -15.98
CA ASN A 490 -16.08 12.39 -16.92
C ASN A 490 -15.57 13.37 -17.99
N GLY A 491 -14.75 12.85 -18.93
CA GLY A 491 -14.00 13.67 -19.89
C GLY A 491 -12.77 14.37 -19.30
N LYS A 492 -12.78 14.66 -18.02
CA LYS A 492 -11.65 15.16 -17.22
C LYS A 492 -11.67 14.53 -15.83
N TRP A 493 -10.49 14.48 -15.21
CA TRP A 493 -10.40 14.08 -13.80
C TRP A 493 -10.97 15.17 -12.89
N ASP A 494 -11.78 14.75 -11.95
CA ASP A 494 -12.41 15.64 -10.98
C ASP A 494 -12.39 15.02 -9.58
N THR A 495 -12.35 15.89 -8.58
CA THR A 495 -12.48 15.54 -7.16
C THR A 495 -13.76 16.14 -6.64
N GLN A 496 -14.73 15.30 -6.34
CA GLN A 496 -15.96 15.74 -5.72
C GLN A 496 -15.74 15.86 -4.22
N ASN A 497 -15.46 17.09 -3.76
CA ASN A 497 -15.35 17.39 -2.35
C ASN A 497 -16.75 17.35 -1.72
N LEU A 498 -16.88 16.57 -0.65
CA LEU A 498 -18.13 16.43 0.08
C LEU A 498 -18.45 17.70 0.88
N SER A 499 -19.66 18.22 0.75
CA SER A 499 -20.21 19.24 1.65
C SER A 499 -20.42 18.67 3.07
N ASP A 500 -20.53 19.54 4.07
CA ASP A 500 -20.75 19.09 5.44
C ASP A 500 -22.08 18.32 5.58
N LYS A 501 -23.11 18.68 4.80
CA LYS A 501 -24.38 17.95 4.76
C LYS A 501 -24.19 16.53 4.26
N GLU A 502 -23.48 16.34 3.14
CA GLU A 502 -23.18 15.02 2.60
C GLU A 502 -22.32 14.18 3.55
N LYS A 503 -21.34 14.81 4.21
CA LYS A 503 -20.53 14.15 5.26
C LYS A 503 -21.39 13.65 6.41
N ILE A 504 -22.35 14.44 6.89
CA ILE A 504 -23.29 14.04 7.95
C ILE A 504 -24.16 12.87 7.49
N GLU A 505 -24.68 12.91 6.28
CA GLU A 505 -25.46 11.81 5.71
C GLU A 505 -24.63 10.52 5.57
N MET A 506 -23.39 10.64 5.09
CA MET A 506 -22.47 9.50 4.99
C MET A 506 -22.11 8.91 6.35
N LEU A 507 -21.91 9.75 7.37
CA LEU A 507 -21.67 9.32 8.74
C LEU A 507 -22.89 8.57 9.32
N GLY A 508 -24.08 9.05 9.03
CA GLY A 508 -25.33 8.35 9.35
C GLY A 508 -25.42 6.98 8.68
N LYS A 509 -25.10 6.90 7.39
CA LYS A 509 -25.02 5.62 6.65
C LYS A 509 -23.93 4.70 7.21
N TYR A 510 -22.79 5.24 7.62
CA TYR A 510 -21.74 4.46 8.30
C TYR A 510 -22.26 3.85 9.59
N ASN A 511 -22.87 4.66 10.47
CA ASN A 511 -23.38 4.20 11.76
C ASN A 511 -24.44 3.09 11.64
N THR A 512 -25.29 3.13 10.60
CA THR A 512 -26.44 2.23 10.39
C THR A 512 -26.18 1.10 9.39
N SER A 513 -25.01 1.03 8.79
CA SER A 513 -24.71 0.03 7.75
C SER A 513 -24.76 -1.40 8.29
N ARG A 514 -25.58 -2.26 7.69
CA ARG A 514 -25.69 -3.69 8.02
C ARG A 514 -24.42 -4.49 7.76
N ASN A 515 -23.50 -3.96 6.95
CA ASN A 515 -22.22 -4.60 6.65
C ASN A 515 -21.09 -4.07 7.53
N ARG A 516 -21.35 -3.13 8.42
CA ARG A 516 -20.37 -2.60 9.36
C ARG A 516 -20.05 -3.65 10.40
N PHE A 517 -18.78 -3.93 10.61
CA PHE A 517 -18.28 -4.85 11.63
C PHE A 517 -17.06 -4.28 12.37
N LEU A 518 -16.65 -3.06 12.05
CA LEU A 518 -15.54 -2.34 12.65
C LEU A 518 -16.00 -0.97 13.15
N PHE A 519 -15.26 -0.42 14.11
CA PHE A 519 -15.47 0.90 14.65
C PHE A 519 -14.22 1.75 14.48
N TYR A 520 -14.33 2.90 13.82
CA TYR A 520 -13.21 3.75 13.45
C TYR A 520 -12.26 4.07 14.62
N PRO A 521 -12.76 4.41 15.84
CA PRO A 521 -11.90 4.65 17.00
C PRO A 521 -10.95 3.50 17.34
N TRP A 522 -11.31 2.25 17.06
CA TRP A 522 -10.40 1.13 17.34
C TRP A 522 -9.06 1.30 16.64
N GLY A 523 -9.08 1.66 15.35
CA GLY A 523 -7.84 1.84 14.59
C GLY A 523 -6.99 3.02 15.04
N VAL A 524 -7.59 4.08 15.56
CA VAL A 524 -6.89 5.22 16.17
C VAL A 524 -6.07 4.75 17.37
N PHE A 525 -6.66 3.91 18.23
CA PHE A 525 -5.99 3.38 19.41
C PHE A 525 -5.00 2.25 19.11
N VAL A 526 -5.19 1.46 18.05
CA VAL A 526 -4.22 0.42 17.64
C VAL A 526 -2.84 1.02 17.44
N THR A 527 -2.76 2.08 16.65
CA THR A 527 -1.47 2.72 16.36
C THR A 527 -0.92 3.48 17.56
N ALA A 528 -1.77 4.05 18.41
CA ALA A 528 -1.35 4.70 19.66
C ALA A 528 -0.70 3.69 20.62
N TYR A 529 -1.31 2.53 20.83
CA TYR A 529 -0.73 1.46 21.67
C TYR A 529 0.56 0.91 21.07
N ALA A 530 0.64 0.72 19.75
CA ALA A 530 1.86 0.27 19.08
C ALA A 530 3.00 1.28 19.29
N ARG A 531 2.73 2.59 19.13
CA ARG A 531 3.70 3.64 19.42
C ARG A 531 4.13 3.61 20.89
N ARG A 532 3.20 3.48 21.83
CA ARG A 532 3.54 3.37 23.27
C ARG A 532 4.52 2.23 23.53
N ASN A 533 4.28 1.06 22.91
CA ASN A 533 5.16 -0.09 23.11
C ASN A 533 6.56 0.18 22.53
N LEU A 534 6.66 0.77 21.34
CA LEU A 534 7.93 1.17 20.73
C LEU A 534 8.65 2.23 21.57
N PHE A 535 7.96 3.28 21.99
CA PHE A 535 8.55 4.36 22.80
C PHE A 535 8.99 3.90 24.19
N SER A 536 8.40 2.84 24.74
CA SER A 536 8.93 2.24 25.97
C SER A 536 10.34 1.68 25.77
N GLY A 537 10.62 1.11 24.59
CA GLY A 537 11.97 0.67 24.21
C GLY A 537 12.92 1.84 24.00
N ILE A 538 12.51 2.83 23.20
CA ILE A 538 13.33 4.02 22.93
C ILE A 538 13.71 4.74 24.23
N TYR A 539 12.75 4.91 25.14
CA TYR A 539 12.99 5.55 26.44
C TYR A 539 13.98 4.77 27.32
N THR A 540 13.83 3.44 27.36
CA THR A 540 14.69 2.58 28.18
C THR A 540 16.11 2.47 27.63
N VAL A 541 16.23 2.37 26.30
CA VAL A 541 17.53 2.26 25.61
C VAL A 541 18.31 3.57 25.70
N GLY A 542 17.62 4.71 25.76
CA GLY A 542 18.25 6.01 25.96
C GLY A 542 19.28 6.36 24.88
N ASP A 543 20.50 6.71 25.29
CA ASP A 543 21.57 7.17 24.40
C ASP A 543 22.06 6.10 23.40
N ASP A 544 21.85 4.83 23.70
CA ASP A 544 22.20 3.72 22.79
C ASP A 544 21.17 3.53 21.66
N TYR A 545 20.04 4.28 21.65
CA TYR A 545 19.06 4.25 20.58
C TYR A 545 19.59 4.90 19.29
N VAL A 546 19.49 4.19 18.18
CA VAL A 546 19.99 4.64 16.87
C VAL A 546 18.86 4.98 15.91
N TYR A 547 17.90 4.06 15.70
CA TYR A 547 16.88 4.18 14.68
C TYR A 547 15.67 3.29 15.00
N SER A 548 14.49 3.70 14.54
CA SER A 548 13.29 2.86 14.60
C SER A 548 12.41 3.02 13.36
N ASP A 549 11.67 1.95 13.05
CA ASP A 549 10.70 1.91 11.97
C ASP A 549 9.50 1.08 12.39
N THR A 550 8.44 1.76 12.81
CA THR A 550 7.11 1.22 13.13
C THR A 550 7.11 0.22 14.30
N ASP A 551 7.79 -0.89 14.18
CA ASP A 551 7.82 -2.04 15.09
C ASP A 551 9.24 -2.56 15.36
N SER A 552 10.25 -1.86 14.89
CA SER A 552 11.65 -2.23 15.10
C SER A 552 12.46 -1.13 15.78
N ILE A 553 13.48 -1.54 16.56
CA ILE A 553 14.47 -0.68 17.16
C ILE A 553 15.87 -1.14 16.79
N LYS A 554 16.74 -0.19 16.42
CA LYS A 554 18.17 -0.40 16.19
C LYS A 554 18.92 0.30 17.30
N LEU A 555 19.85 -0.42 17.93
CA LEU A 555 20.55 0.09 19.12
C LEU A 555 21.99 -0.41 19.19
N LEU A 556 22.80 0.36 19.91
CA LEU A 556 24.14 0.00 20.34
C LEU A 556 24.08 -0.76 21.69
N ASN A 557 25.15 -1.48 22.03
CA ASN A 557 25.32 -2.12 23.32
C ASN A 557 24.11 -2.96 23.79
N ALA A 558 23.49 -3.70 22.87
CA ALA A 558 22.24 -4.44 23.11
C ALA A 558 22.25 -5.36 24.34
N ASP A 559 23.42 -5.86 24.73
CA ASP A 559 23.59 -6.72 25.90
C ASP A 559 23.19 -6.05 27.23
N LYS A 560 23.30 -4.73 27.33
CA LYS A 560 22.87 -3.95 28.51
C LYS A 560 21.35 -4.02 28.74
N TYR A 561 20.57 -4.35 27.69
CA TYR A 561 19.10 -4.23 27.69
C TYR A 561 18.37 -5.59 27.66
N LYS A 562 19.11 -6.69 27.81
CA LYS A 562 18.54 -8.06 27.83
C LYS A 562 17.43 -8.20 28.88
N ASP A 563 17.61 -7.64 30.04
CA ASP A 563 16.60 -7.69 31.11
C ASP A 563 15.33 -6.90 30.75
N TYR A 564 15.49 -5.74 30.13
CA TYR A 564 14.33 -4.98 29.61
C TYR A 564 13.53 -5.79 28.59
N PHE A 565 14.19 -6.37 27.58
CA PHE A 565 13.51 -7.17 26.56
C PHE A 565 12.81 -8.38 27.18
N LYS A 566 13.44 -9.05 28.12
CA LYS A 566 12.85 -10.17 28.86
C LYS A 566 11.61 -9.75 29.64
N GLN A 567 11.71 -8.71 30.46
CA GLN A 567 10.59 -8.19 31.25
C GLN A 567 9.44 -7.69 30.38
N TYR A 568 9.75 -7.03 29.26
CA TYR A 568 8.73 -6.63 28.29
C TYR A 568 7.99 -7.85 27.73
N ASN A 569 8.74 -8.88 27.30
CA ASN A 569 8.19 -10.09 26.73
C ASN A 569 7.32 -10.87 27.73
N GLU A 570 7.71 -10.94 28.99
CA GLU A 570 6.90 -11.52 30.07
C GLU A 570 5.60 -10.73 30.30
N ARG A 571 5.68 -9.39 30.34
CA ARG A 571 4.53 -8.51 30.53
C ARG A 571 3.52 -8.61 29.38
N ILE A 572 3.96 -8.62 28.12
CA ILE A 572 3.04 -8.76 26.98
C ILE A 572 2.41 -10.15 26.92
N THR A 573 3.17 -11.18 27.24
CA THR A 573 2.68 -12.55 27.37
C THR A 573 1.60 -12.66 28.43
N TYR A 574 1.77 -12.04 29.58
CA TYR A 574 0.78 -11.97 30.65
C TYR A 574 -0.53 -11.29 30.18
N LYS A 575 -0.41 -10.13 29.50
CA LYS A 575 -1.57 -9.42 28.94
C LYS A 575 -2.34 -10.28 27.93
N LEU A 576 -1.63 -10.99 27.06
CA LEU A 576 -2.25 -11.89 26.10
C LEU A 576 -2.99 -13.07 26.77
N ARG A 577 -2.41 -13.62 27.85
CA ARG A 577 -3.09 -14.66 28.67
C ARG A 577 -4.38 -14.12 29.29
N CYS A 578 -4.35 -12.91 29.84
CA CYS A 578 -5.52 -12.25 30.39
C CYS A 578 -6.61 -12.04 29.32
N ALA A 579 -6.23 -11.58 28.13
CA ALA A 579 -7.14 -11.40 27.00
C ALA A 579 -7.74 -12.72 26.52
N CYS A 580 -6.92 -13.76 26.33
CA CYS A 580 -7.41 -15.09 25.95
C CYS A 580 -8.38 -15.66 26.99
N LYS A 581 -8.08 -15.49 28.29
CA LYS A 581 -9.00 -15.90 29.37
C LYS A 581 -10.33 -15.15 29.30
N HIS A 582 -10.31 -13.84 29.06
CA HIS A 582 -11.51 -13.02 28.88
C HIS A 582 -12.38 -13.51 27.72
N HIS A 583 -11.77 -13.89 26.61
CA HIS A 583 -12.46 -14.32 25.41
C HIS A 583 -12.82 -15.82 25.39
N GLY A 584 -12.39 -16.60 26.38
CA GLY A 584 -12.54 -18.07 26.37
C GLY A 584 -11.73 -18.74 25.24
N LEU A 585 -10.62 -18.13 24.80
CA LEU A 585 -9.77 -18.64 23.72
C LEU A 585 -8.51 -19.31 24.28
N SER A 586 -8.01 -20.34 23.57
CA SER A 586 -6.73 -20.96 23.92
C SER A 586 -5.59 -19.98 23.73
N PHE A 587 -4.68 -19.91 24.72
CA PHE A 587 -3.47 -19.12 24.64
C PHE A 587 -2.50 -19.63 23.56
N GLU A 588 -2.59 -20.89 23.15
CA GLU A 588 -1.79 -21.49 22.07
C GLU A 588 -1.92 -20.71 20.75
N LEU A 589 -3.06 -20.08 20.51
CA LEU A 589 -3.28 -19.22 19.34
C LEU A 589 -2.35 -17.99 19.33
N CYS A 590 -1.87 -17.54 20.50
CA CYS A 590 -0.92 -16.44 20.65
C CYS A 590 0.55 -16.87 20.52
N GLN A 591 0.82 -18.18 20.53
CA GLN A 591 2.17 -18.75 20.43
C GLN A 591 2.24 -19.96 19.49
N PRO A 592 1.77 -19.82 18.24
CA PRO A 592 1.78 -20.93 17.30
C PRO A 592 3.21 -21.38 16.99
N VAL A 593 3.32 -22.64 16.58
CA VAL A 593 4.60 -23.29 16.28
C VAL A 593 4.79 -23.33 14.76
N THR A 594 6.00 -23.00 14.30
CA THR A 594 6.39 -23.13 12.89
C THR A 594 6.59 -24.60 12.52
N VAL A 595 6.66 -24.90 11.23
CA VAL A 595 6.98 -26.26 10.73
C VAL A 595 8.34 -26.79 11.20
N LYS A 596 9.24 -25.92 11.65
CA LYS A 596 10.54 -26.29 12.23
C LYS A 596 10.50 -26.50 13.74
N GLY A 597 9.31 -26.52 14.35
CA GLY A 597 9.15 -26.69 15.80
C GLY A 597 9.48 -25.43 16.62
N ILE A 598 9.64 -24.26 16.00
CA ILE A 598 9.97 -23.01 16.69
C ILE A 598 8.67 -22.31 17.08
N THR A 599 8.48 -22.12 18.38
CA THR A 599 7.37 -21.30 18.91
C THR A 599 7.60 -19.84 18.60
N LYS A 600 6.56 -19.16 18.08
CA LYS A 600 6.58 -17.72 17.76
C LYS A 600 5.53 -16.98 18.61
N PRO A 601 5.88 -16.50 19.80
CA PRO A 601 4.97 -15.75 20.65
C PRO A 601 4.59 -14.41 19.97
N LEU A 602 3.33 -14.03 20.09
CA LEU A 602 2.83 -12.77 19.57
C LEU A 602 3.36 -11.58 20.41
N GLY A 603 3.81 -10.52 19.76
CA GLY A 603 4.13 -9.25 20.40
C GLY A 603 5.41 -9.14 21.20
N VAL A 604 6.24 -10.17 21.18
CA VAL A 604 7.54 -10.12 21.85
C VAL A 604 8.56 -9.37 21.01
N TRP A 605 9.54 -8.74 21.67
CA TRP A 605 10.76 -8.33 21.01
C TRP A 605 11.54 -9.59 20.61
N ASP A 606 11.77 -9.75 19.31
CA ASP A 606 12.55 -10.83 18.72
C ASP A 606 13.82 -10.25 18.08
N PHE A 607 14.94 -10.94 18.20
CA PHE A 607 16.17 -10.54 17.52
C PHE A 607 15.94 -10.62 16.00
N ASP A 608 16.20 -9.51 15.29
CA ASP A 608 15.96 -9.38 13.86
C ASP A 608 17.26 -9.44 13.04
N GLY A 609 18.36 -8.88 13.55
CA GLY A 609 19.63 -8.89 12.86
C GLY A 609 20.74 -8.15 13.59
N PHE A 610 21.96 -8.35 13.09
CA PHE A 610 23.17 -7.68 13.55
C PHE A 610 23.87 -7.07 12.35
N TYR A 611 24.11 -5.75 12.40
CA TYR A 611 24.75 -5.00 11.35
C TYR A 611 26.20 -4.70 11.73
N LYS A 612 27.17 -5.16 10.92
CA LYS A 612 28.59 -4.82 11.08
C LYS A 612 28.78 -3.31 11.00
N HIS A 613 28.11 -2.69 10.02
CA HIS A 613 28.02 -1.24 9.92
C HIS A 613 26.59 -0.81 9.61
N PHE A 614 26.21 0.32 10.19
CA PHE A 614 24.92 0.98 9.98
C PHE A 614 25.14 2.48 9.84
N LYS A 615 24.50 3.09 8.82
CA LYS A 615 24.49 4.53 8.66
C LYS A 615 23.12 5.01 8.26
N THR A 616 22.59 6.04 8.93
CA THR A 616 21.30 6.65 8.60
C THR A 616 21.42 8.13 8.30
N LEU A 617 20.59 8.63 7.40
CA LEU A 617 20.41 10.06 7.11
C LEU A 617 19.00 10.53 7.50
N GLY A 618 18.29 9.76 8.32
CA GLY A 618 16.93 10.03 8.75
C GLY A 618 15.92 8.96 8.35
N ALA A 619 14.65 9.23 8.54
CA ALA A 619 13.56 8.29 8.31
C ALA A 619 13.57 7.72 6.88
N LYS A 620 13.55 6.38 6.75
CA LYS A 620 13.60 5.64 5.47
C LYS A 620 14.82 5.99 4.58
N ARG A 621 15.95 6.35 5.21
CA ARG A 621 17.21 6.66 4.52
C ARG A 621 18.37 6.07 5.30
N TYR A 622 18.68 4.79 5.10
CA TYR A 622 19.80 4.12 5.75
C TYR A 622 20.46 3.07 4.88
N MET A 623 21.70 2.76 5.20
CA MET A 623 22.50 1.70 4.59
C MET A 623 23.01 0.78 5.72
N VAL A 624 23.07 -0.51 5.42
CA VAL A 624 23.55 -1.56 6.35
C VAL A 624 24.58 -2.45 5.68
N GLU A 625 25.47 -3.01 6.50
CA GLU A 625 26.34 -4.12 6.16
C GLU A 625 25.98 -5.31 7.04
N GLU A 626 25.56 -6.40 6.39
CA GLU A 626 25.15 -7.67 6.97
C GLU A 626 25.43 -8.79 5.96
N ASP A 627 25.79 -9.97 6.42
CA ASP A 627 26.07 -11.08 5.51
C ASP A 627 24.84 -11.41 4.66
N ASP A 628 25.05 -11.54 3.35
CA ASP A 628 23.98 -11.87 2.37
C ASP A 628 22.77 -10.91 2.39
N ALA A 629 22.97 -9.63 2.74
CA ALA A 629 21.91 -8.63 2.88
C ALA A 629 21.05 -8.42 1.62
N LEU A 630 21.58 -8.71 0.43
CA LEU A 630 20.88 -8.52 -0.85
C LEU A 630 21.36 -9.52 -1.92
N THR A 631 20.41 -10.18 -2.59
CA THR A 631 20.71 -11.03 -3.75
C THR A 631 20.17 -10.39 -5.04
N VAL A 632 21.02 -10.29 -6.07
CA VAL A 632 20.68 -9.74 -7.39
C VAL A 632 21.28 -10.61 -8.48
N GLY A 633 20.45 -11.16 -9.37
CA GLY A 633 20.91 -11.99 -10.50
C GLY A 633 21.76 -13.19 -10.06
N GLY A 634 21.44 -13.80 -8.92
CA GLY A 634 22.20 -14.93 -8.35
C GLY A 634 23.49 -14.55 -7.61
N LYS A 635 23.87 -13.26 -7.60
CA LYS A 635 25.02 -12.76 -6.84
C LYS A 635 24.58 -12.19 -5.50
N SER A 636 25.24 -12.59 -4.42
CA SER A 636 25.01 -12.06 -3.07
C SER A 636 25.86 -10.83 -2.80
N TYR A 637 25.31 -9.91 -2.01
CA TYR A 637 25.95 -8.68 -1.57
C TYR A 637 25.73 -8.51 -0.05
N ASP A 638 26.80 -8.15 0.66
CA ASP A 638 26.76 -7.89 2.11
C ASP A 638 26.18 -6.52 2.48
N TYR A 639 25.69 -5.78 1.50
CA TYR A 639 25.17 -4.42 1.66
C TYR A 639 23.71 -4.33 1.26
N SER A 640 22.93 -3.57 2.00
CA SER A 640 21.56 -3.21 1.62
C SER A 640 21.31 -1.72 1.86
N LEU A 641 20.40 -1.16 1.05
CA LEU A 641 20.03 0.23 1.06
C LEU A 641 18.51 0.37 1.22
N THR A 642 18.07 1.22 2.13
CA THR A 642 16.67 1.65 2.24
C THR A 642 16.59 3.15 1.99
N VAL A 643 16.17 3.53 0.79
CA VAL A 643 15.90 4.92 0.40
C VAL A 643 14.58 4.92 -0.38
N SER A 644 13.61 5.69 0.11
CA SER A 644 12.31 5.79 -0.57
C SER A 644 12.47 6.31 -1.99
N GLY A 645 11.98 5.55 -2.97
CA GLY A 645 12.09 5.88 -4.39
C GLY A 645 13.37 5.41 -5.10
N VAL A 646 14.23 4.64 -4.43
CA VAL A 646 15.42 4.02 -5.04
C VAL A 646 15.31 2.50 -4.99
N ASN A 647 15.53 1.84 -6.13
CA ASN A 647 15.57 0.39 -6.18
C ASN A 647 16.95 -0.12 -5.72
N LYS A 648 17.00 -0.74 -4.55
CA LYS A 648 18.24 -1.24 -3.96
C LYS A 648 18.96 -2.27 -4.82
N LYS A 649 18.24 -3.07 -5.63
CA LYS A 649 18.83 -4.08 -6.53
C LYS A 649 19.65 -3.44 -7.65
N ASN A 650 19.34 -2.21 -8.03
CA ASN A 650 20.10 -1.45 -9.02
C ASN A 650 21.16 -0.58 -8.35
N ALA A 651 20.82 0.06 -7.24
CA ALA A 651 21.67 1.03 -6.58
C ALA A 651 22.90 0.41 -5.88
N ILE A 652 22.77 -0.74 -5.22
CA ILE A 652 23.89 -1.38 -4.49
C ILE A 652 25.03 -1.80 -5.44
N PRO A 653 24.78 -2.53 -6.57
CA PRO A 653 25.84 -2.83 -7.53
C PRO A 653 26.54 -1.59 -8.05
N PHE A 654 25.80 -0.54 -8.41
CA PHE A 654 26.33 0.73 -8.86
C PHE A 654 27.23 1.42 -7.81
N LEU A 655 26.77 1.49 -6.56
CA LEU A 655 27.53 2.12 -5.48
C LEU A 655 28.82 1.37 -5.17
N LEU A 656 28.79 0.03 -5.19
CA LEU A 656 29.96 -0.80 -4.97
C LEU A 656 30.96 -0.69 -6.14
N GLU A 657 30.50 -0.62 -7.37
CA GLU A 657 31.35 -0.40 -8.54
C GLU A 657 32.05 0.97 -8.47
N LYS A 658 31.28 2.01 -8.12
CA LYS A 658 31.79 3.40 -8.09
C LYS A 658 32.69 3.70 -6.92
N TYR A 659 32.37 3.21 -5.72
CA TYR A 659 33.05 3.61 -4.47
C TYR A 659 33.83 2.47 -3.80
N GLY A 660 33.54 1.22 -4.14
CA GLY A 660 34.12 0.03 -3.50
C GLY A 660 33.63 -0.18 -2.05
N LYS A 661 33.93 -1.35 -1.49
CA LYS A 661 33.53 -1.74 -0.12
C LYS A 661 34.03 -0.77 0.96
N ILE A 662 35.24 -0.25 0.82
CA ILE A 662 35.87 0.62 1.84
C ILE A 662 35.19 2.00 1.92
N ARG A 663 34.73 2.54 0.81
CA ARG A 663 34.23 3.92 0.73
C ARG A 663 32.71 4.03 0.65
N ILE A 664 31.98 2.93 0.54
CA ILE A 664 30.53 2.97 0.28
C ILE A 664 29.76 3.71 1.42
N PHE A 665 30.11 3.49 2.69
CA PHE A 665 29.50 4.20 3.80
C PHE A 665 29.93 5.68 3.86
N ALA A 666 31.17 5.99 3.55
CA ALA A 666 31.63 7.37 3.44
C ALA A 666 30.93 8.12 2.32
N ALA A 667 30.61 7.44 1.21
CA ALA A 667 29.88 8.01 0.09
C ALA A 667 28.38 8.18 0.37
N PHE A 668 27.80 7.41 1.30
CA PHE A 668 26.40 7.52 1.70
C PHE A 668 26.21 8.74 2.62
N THR A 669 26.11 9.91 2.02
CA THR A 669 25.94 11.20 2.71
C THR A 669 24.86 12.05 2.04
N ASN A 670 24.58 13.22 2.65
CA ASN A 670 23.80 14.25 2.00
C ASN A 670 24.43 14.63 0.64
N TYR A 671 23.60 14.83 -0.37
CA TYR A 671 23.95 15.07 -1.78
C TYR A 671 24.53 13.86 -2.56
N LEU A 672 24.52 12.65 -2.02
CA LEU A 672 24.81 11.47 -2.83
C LEU A 672 23.84 11.41 -4.01
N SER A 673 24.38 11.42 -5.22
CA SER A 673 23.59 11.32 -6.45
C SER A 673 23.68 9.90 -7.02
N ILE A 674 22.52 9.30 -7.24
CA ILE A 674 22.34 8.01 -7.91
C ILE A 674 21.77 8.32 -9.29
N PRO A 675 22.46 7.94 -10.39
CA PRO A 675 22.03 8.28 -11.74
C PRO A 675 20.75 7.53 -12.14
N GLU A 676 20.11 7.98 -13.17
CA GLU A 676 18.86 7.41 -13.70
C GLU A 676 18.98 5.94 -14.10
N THR A 677 20.18 5.51 -14.52
CA THR A 677 20.48 4.12 -14.86
C THR A 677 20.50 3.18 -13.64
N ALA A 678 20.71 3.73 -12.43
CA ALA A 678 20.86 2.97 -11.19
C ALA A 678 19.67 3.15 -10.20
N THR A 679 18.76 4.08 -10.45
CA THR A 679 17.60 4.30 -9.53
C THR A 679 16.46 3.33 -9.76
N GLY A 680 16.21 2.92 -11.00
CA GLY A 680 15.00 2.21 -11.42
C GLY A 680 13.72 3.07 -11.30
N LYS A 681 13.86 4.40 -11.13
CA LYS A 681 12.76 5.35 -10.96
C LYS A 681 12.43 6.01 -12.30
N LYS A 682 11.13 6.26 -12.54
CA LYS A 682 10.63 7.01 -13.70
C LYS A 682 9.75 8.16 -13.26
N ILE A 683 9.85 9.30 -13.93
CA ILE A 683 8.91 10.41 -13.82
C ILE A 683 7.77 10.13 -14.80
N HIS A 684 6.53 10.29 -14.32
CA HIS A 684 5.32 10.17 -15.12
C HIS A 684 4.85 11.57 -15.51
N THR A 685 4.82 11.86 -16.81
CA THR A 685 4.19 13.06 -17.34
C THR A 685 2.89 12.66 -18.01
N TYR A 686 1.77 13.08 -17.43
CA TYR A 686 0.43 12.79 -17.96
C TYR A 686 0.12 13.73 -19.12
N ILE A 687 -0.41 13.20 -20.21
CA ILE A 687 -0.77 13.92 -21.42
C ILE A 687 -2.30 14.00 -21.47
N ASP A 688 -2.85 15.13 -21.06
CA ASP A 688 -4.30 15.35 -20.91
C ASP A 688 -4.94 16.05 -22.10
N TYR A 689 -4.19 16.26 -23.15
CA TYR A 689 -4.63 16.84 -24.42
C TYR A 689 -4.43 15.83 -25.55
N GLU A 690 -5.18 16.02 -26.61
CA GLU A 690 -5.07 15.16 -27.80
C GLU A 690 -3.84 15.55 -28.61
N VAL A 691 -3.02 14.56 -28.98
CA VAL A 691 -1.83 14.74 -29.79
C VAL A 691 -1.88 13.76 -30.94
N SER A 692 -1.86 14.26 -32.16
CA SER A 692 -1.79 13.42 -33.37
C SER A 692 -0.61 13.82 -34.24
N GLY A 693 -0.18 12.93 -35.11
CA GLY A 693 0.87 13.20 -36.05
C GLY A 693 1.39 11.93 -36.72
N GLU A 694 2.51 12.08 -37.41
CA GLU A 694 3.26 10.97 -37.97
C GLU A 694 4.61 10.85 -37.28
N MET A 695 5.07 9.62 -37.05
CA MET A 695 6.43 9.35 -36.60
C MET A 695 7.04 8.16 -37.33
N SER A 696 8.33 8.21 -37.47
CA SER A 696 9.12 7.07 -37.96
C SER A 696 9.55 6.21 -36.79
N ASP A 697 9.44 4.90 -36.92
CA ASP A 697 10.02 3.97 -35.97
C ASP A 697 11.57 3.89 -36.13
N TYR A 698 12.21 3.08 -35.31
CA TYR A 698 13.67 2.87 -35.36
C TYR A 698 14.18 2.22 -36.67
N LEU A 699 13.27 1.68 -37.49
CA LEU A 699 13.56 1.10 -38.80
C LEU A 699 13.23 2.08 -39.93
N GLY A 700 12.68 3.25 -39.66
CA GLY A 700 12.27 4.25 -40.63
C GLY A 700 10.85 4.08 -41.19
N ASN A 701 10.03 3.14 -40.67
CA ASN A 701 8.64 2.97 -41.09
C ASN A 701 7.81 4.12 -40.52
N LYS A 702 7.18 4.90 -41.39
CA LYS A 702 6.28 5.99 -41.02
C LYS A 702 4.86 5.46 -40.73
N ALA A 703 4.32 5.85 -39.59
CA ALA A 703 2.91 5.62 -39.27
C ALA A 703 2.29 6.86 -38.65
N HIS A 704 1.01 7.04 -38.92
CA HIS A 704 0.18 7.98 -38.20
C HIS A 704 -0.08 7.42 -36.80
N TYR A 705 -0.02 8.25 -35.77
CA TYR A 705 -0.48 7.93 -34.42
C TYR A 705 -1.72 8.74 -34.13
N ASP A 706 -2.69 8.07 -33.47
CA ASP A 706 -3.95 8.66 -33.08
C ASP A 706 -3.78 9.76 -32.05
N GLU A 707 -4.76 10.66 -31.94
CA GLU A 707 -4.83 11.76 -30.99
C GLU A 707 -4.85 11.30 -29.52
N LYS A 708 -4.87 9.99 -29.27
CA LYS A 708 -5.06 9.38 -27.96
C LYS A 708 -3.72 9.00 -27.37
N THR A 709 -3.25 9.86 -26.47
CA THR A 709 -1.99 9.73 -25.76
C THR A 709 -2.25 9.51 -24.26
N GLY A 710 -1.24 9.07 -23.54
CA GLY A 710 -1.39 8.64 -22.16
C GLY A 710 -0.33 9.18 -21.19
N VAL A 711 0.70 8.40 -20.93
CA VAL A 711 1.73 8.68 -19.92
C VAL A 711 3.11 8.55 -20.53
N HIS A 712 3.83 9.66 -20.63
CA HIS A 712 5.25 9.65 -20.97
C HIS A 712 6.09 9.29 -19.75
N LEU A 713 6.94 8.26 -19.88
CA LEU A 713 7.82 7.77 -18.83
C LEU A 713 9.26 8.19 -19.12
N GLU A 714 9.87 8.92 -18.19
CA GLU A 714 11.25 9.38 -18.28
C GLU A 714 12.05 8.82 -17.11
N PRO A 715 13.17 8.10 -17.37
CA PRO A 715 14.09 7.69 -16.33
C PRO A 715 14.59 8.91 -15.54
N THR A 716 14.73 8.79 -14.23
CA THR A 716 15.22 9.88 -13.39
C THR A 716 16.23 9.40 -12.37
N GLY A 717 17.26 10.23 -12.13
CA GLY A 717 18.16 10.05 -11.02
C GLY A 717 17.51 10.42 -9.67
N TYR A 718 18.24 10.16 -8.63
CA TYR A 718 17.84 10.52 -7.26
C TYR A 718 19.04 11.11 -6.53
N THR A 719 18.87 12.29 -5.94
CA THR A 719 19.86 12.89 -5.06
C THR A 719 19.33 12.89 -3.64
N LEU A 720 20.07 12.30 -2.73
CA LEU A 720 19.82 12.38 -1.31
C LEU A 720 19.93 13.85 -0.89
N SER A 721 18.87 14.40 -0.28
CA SER A 721 18.92 15.75 0.27
C SER A 721 18.23 15.80 1.63
N LEU A 722 18.92 16.38 2.58
CA LEU A 722 18.37 16.76 3.88
C LEU A 722 17.91 18.23 3.78
N SER A 723 16.83 18.58 4.46
CA SER A 723 16.40 19.97 4.52
C SER A 723 17.46 20.83 5.26
N VAL A 724 17.58 22.09 4.85
CA VAL A 724 18.50 23.04 5.49
C VAL A 724 18.21 23.17 7.00
N MET A 725 16.92 23.17 7.37
CA MET A 725 16.52 23.19 8.79
C MET A 725 17.07 21.99 9.55
N TYR A 726 17.00 20.80 8.97
CA TYR A 726 17.51 19.58 9.63
C TYR A 726 19.04 19.58 9.70
N ILE A 727 19.73 20.03 8.66
CA ILE A 727 21.19 20.18 8.68
C ILE A 727 21.61 21.14 9.81
N ASN A 728 20.93 22.28 9.95
CA ASN A 728 21.20 23.25 10.99
C ASN A 728 20.93 22.67 12.39
N TYR A 729 19.84 21.92 12.55
CA TYR A 729 19.55 21.21 13.78
C TYR A 729 20.67 20.21 14.14
N LEU A 730 21.09 19.36 13.20
CA LEU A 730 22.18 18.39 13.41
C LEU A 730 23.48 19.07 13.82
N ARG A 731 23.83 20.18 13.18
CA ARG A 731 25.00 21.00 13.58
C ARG A 731 24.85 21.52 15.00
N GLY A 732 23.68 22.03 15.37
CA GLY A 732 23.43 22.57 16.71
C GLY A 732 23.55 21.53 17.83
N ILE A 733 23.17 20.26 17.60
CA ILE A 733 23.28 19.20 18.62
C ILE A 733 24.65 18.56 18.68
N LYS A 734 25.41 18.48 17.56
CA LYS A 734 26.72 17.81 17.51
C LYS A 734 27.86 18.71 17.94
N PHE A 735 27.73 20.03 17.87
CA PHE A 735 28.75 21.01 18.24
C PHE A 735 28.39 21.84 19.48
N LYS A 736 27.44 21.36 20.28
CA LYS A 736 27.26 21.90 21.64
C LYS A 736 28.26 21.18 22.55
N ASP A 737 29.39 21.82 22.76
CA ASP A 737 30.27 21.54 23.90
C ASP A 737 29.61 22.00 25.20
#